data_bc9fdc5c2a1a942c7966f27d8e98e997
#
_entry.id   bc9fdc5c2a1a942c7966f27d8e98e997
#
_cell.length_a   1.000
_cell.length_b   1.000
_cell.length_c   1.000
_cell.angle_alpha   90.00
_cell.angle_beta   90.00
_cell.angle_gamma   90.00
#
_symmetry.space_group_name_H-M   'P 1'
#
loop_
_entity.id
_entity.type
_entity.pdbx_description
1 polymer ?
#
loop_
_entity_poly.entity_id
_entity_poly.type
_entity_poly.pdbx_seq_one_letter_code
_entity_poly.pdbx_strand_id
1 'polypeptide(L)'
;MIQRFVIGKPFPTESVVLDLPAETGPVPYLTPDGDGWQYVMQEKDIVYGLGEMPRGLNKRGWHYETNNTDESEHGENRLSYYAAHNFLLISPADGSECIGIFIDFPGKVSYDIGYTRHDTLRFATAEPNYALYLITAPTAAEVAKEFRQLIGPSYIPPKWAFGLAQSRFGYKTEADIREVAAQYKANGLPLDMICMDIDYMQSYADFTIDKTRFPDLGKLAADLKAEGIRLIPIIDAGIRCDDNDPVCREGLEKGYFCTKEDGTPFVAAVWPGKAYFTDFLRPEARAWFGRQYKVLTDLGIEGFWNDMNEPALFYSPERLKAFFENAAALSRKDNLDQNDFFGLVRSVMGLMNAPEDYRSFYHDTAAGRVRHDRVHNLYGGCMTRAAGEAFQTLRPGQRTLLYCRSSIIGAHRWGGIWLGDNHSSWSQLLANIQMMPAVQMCGFLYSGADLCGFSEDTTPDLALRWLEFGLFTPLMRNHAGAESRDQEFYRFTDVLPAIRNMLDLRYALLPYLYSEFMKAALEDAPYFRPLAFDYPADPDAREVDDQLLLGEGLMVAPVHTQNAHGRTVYLPETMKMLRLRSVSDYDEEVLPAGRHYLLCELDEVLLFIRPDHTVPVAQPAANTAQLNDTALTFWRFAPDGLPAPYRMYTDDGVTTDHNRPEHWRIVGQ
;
A
#
# COMPACT_ATOMS: atom_id res chain seq x y z
N MET A 1 13.04 -22.73 -8.10
CA MET A 1 13.48 -23.54 -6.90
C MET A 1 13.62 -22.64 -5.69
N ILE A 2 13.13 -23.08 -4.52
CA ILE A 2 13.25 -22.28 -3.28
C ILE A 2 14.16 -23.02 -2.30
N GLN A 3 15.18 -22.34 -1.79
CA GLN A 3 16.12 -22.83 -0.80
C GLN A 3 16.05 -21.95 0.46
N ARG A 4 16.04 -22.56 1.64
CA ARG A 4 16.00 -21.87 2.94
C ARG A 4 17.31 -22.08 3.69
N PHE A 5 17.91 -20.98 4.14
CA PHE A 5 19.12 -20.95 5.00
C PHE A 5 18.76 -20.31 6.34
N VAL A 6 19.28 -20.87 7.43
CA VAL A 6 19.04 -20.38 8.79
C VAL A 6 20.31 -19.81 9.37
N ILE A 7 20.30 -18.55 9.72
CA ILE A 7 21.38 -17.82 10.36
C ILE A 7 20.99 -17.58 11.81
N GLY A 8 21.80 -18.06 12.75
CA GLY A 8 21.52 -17.91 14.19
C GLY A 8 20.21 -18.56 14.65
N LYS A 9 19.41 -17.81 15.37
CA LYS A 9 18.08 -18.22 15.89
C LYS A 9 17.02 -17.23 15.42
N PRO A 10 16.40 -17.43 14.25
CA PRO A 10 15.37 -16.55 13.73
C PRO A 10 14.20 -16.37 14.69
N PHE A 11 13.71 -15.13 14.79
CA PHE A 11 12.44 -14.87 15.45
C PHE A 11 11.28 -15.38 14.55
N PRO A 12 10.25 -16.01 15.10
CA PRO A 12 9.11 -16.50 14.32
C PRO A 12 8.24 -15.32 13.84
N THR A 13 8.42 -14.91 12.60
CA THR A 13 7.68 -13.81 11.96
C THR A 13 6.32 -14.24 11.40
N GLU A 14 6.15 -15.54 11.14
CA GLU A 14 5.04 -16.12 10.40
C GLU A 14 4.84 -15.53 8.99
N SER A 15 5.91 -14.97 8.39
CA SER A 15 5.89 -14.41 7.03
C SER A 15 5.71 -15.46 5.95
N VAL A 16 6.19 -16.69 6.20
CA VAL A 16 6.23 -17.83 5.27
C VAL A 16 5.17 -18.86 5.65
N VAL A 17 4.53 -19.45 4.66
CA VAL A 17 3.51 -20.50 4.85
C VAL A 17 4.00 -21.90 4.45
N LEU A 18 5.09 -21.99 3.66
CA LEU A 18 5.68 -23.26 3.26
C LEU A 18 6.68 -23.73 4.31
N ASP A 19 6.55 -24.99 4.74
CA ASP A 19 7.55 -25.62 5.62
C ASP A 19 8.67 -26.21 4.76
N LEU A 20 9.80 -25.50 4.71
CA LEU A 20 10.97 -25.89 3.93
C LEU A 20 12.11 -26.31 4.86
N PRO A 21 12.82 -27.40 4.58
CA PRO A 21 14.01 -27.79 5.35
C PRO A 21 15.09 -26.70 5.22
N ALA A 22 15.90 -26.57 6.26
CA ALA A 22 17.07 -25.69 6.18
C ALA A 22 18.19 -26.38 5.38
N GLU A 23 18.71 -25.68 4.40
CA GLU A 23 19.90 -26.11 3.66
C GLU A 23 21.17 -26.00 4.51
N THR A 24 22.12 -26.87 4.22
CA THR A 24 23.45 -26.85 4.85
C THR A 24 24.53 -26.58 3.79
N GLY A 25 25.44 -25.70 4.10
CA GLY A 25 26.55 -25.35 3.19
C GLY A 25 26.58 -23.87 2.81
N PRO A 26 27.34 -23.51 1.78
CA PRO A 26 27.42 -22.11 1.32
C PRO A 26 26.11 -21.70 0.68
N VAL A 27 25.75 -20.43 0.89
CA VAL A 27 24.57 -19.81 0.25
C VAL A 27 24.91 -19.55 -1.23
N PRO A 28 24.19 -20.11 -2.20
CA PRO A 28 24.48 -19.87 -3.61
C PRO A 28 24.40 -18.39 -3.97
N TYR A 29 25.21 -17.95 -4.95
CA TYR A 29 25.27 -16.57 -5.46
C TYR A 29 25.73 -15.51 -4.44
N LEU A 30 25.67 -15.76 -3.15
CA LEU A 30 26.01 -14.83 -2.08
C LEU A 30 27.32 -15.21 -1.42
N THR A 31 28.15 -14.21 -1.14
CA THR A 31 29.36 -14.37 -0.34
C THR A 31 29.24 -13.59 0.96
N PRO A 32 29.70 -14.13 2.12
CA PRO A 32 29.75 -13.38 3.37
C PRO A 32 30.59 -12.11 3.24
N ASP A 33 30.09 -10.99 3.78
CA ASP A 33 30.81 -9.72 3.85
C ASP A 33 30.55 -9.03 5.20
N GLY A 34 31.46 -9.13 6.09
CA GLY A 34 31.34 -8.62 7.46
C GLY A 34 30.16 -9.23 8.20
N ASP A 35 29.18 -8.40 8.53
CA ASP A 35 27.93 -8.76 9.20
C ASP A 35 26.77 -9.10 8.24
N GLY A 36 27.06 -9.11 6.94
CA GLY A 36 26.06 -9.31 5.90
C GLY A 36 26.50 -10.24 4.78
N TRP A 37 25.87 -10.06 3.63
CA TRP A 37 26.09 -10.80 2.40
C TRP A 37 26.24 -9.85 1.23
N GLN A 38 27.00 -10.26 0.22
CA GLN A 38 27.13 -9.54 -1.03
C GLN A 38 26.87 -10.44 -2.24
N TYR A 39 26.30 -9.82 -3.29
CA TYR A 39 26.14 -10.34 -4.64
C TYR A 39 26.91 -9.45 -5.61
N VAL A 40 27.62 -10.03 -6.57
CA VAL A 40 28.35 -9.29 -7.61
C VAL A 40 27.42 -9.10 -8.81
N MET A 41 27.01 -7.85 -9.06
CA MET A 41 26.13 -7.47 -10.18
C MET A 41 26.93 -7.28 -11.46
N GLN A 42 26.37 -7.71 -12.58
CA GLN A 42 26.82 -7.31 -13.91
C GLN A 42 26.36 -5.88 -14.24
N GLU A 43 26.95 -5.25 -15.27
CA GLU A 43 26.69 -3.84 -15.59
C GLU A 43 25.22 -3.50 -15.81
N LYS A 44 24.48 -4.38 -16.48
CA LYS A 44 23.06 -4.18 -16.85
C LYS A 44 22.07 -5.03 -16.07
N ASP A 45 22.50 -5.63 -14.95
CA ASP A 45 21.55 -6.32 -14.07
C ASP A 45 20.56 -5.32 -13.48
N ILE A 46 19.30 -5.74 -13.37
CA ILE A 46 18.25 -4.95 -12.74
C ILE A 46 17.91 -5.59 -11.39
N VAL A 47 17.72 -4.75 -10.38
CA VAL A 47 17.29 -5.17 -9.04
C VAL A 47 15.93 -4.56 -8.77
N TYR A 48 14.89 -5.38 -8.77
CA TYR A 48 13.53 -5.03 -8.38
C TYR A 48 13.27 -5.34 -6.90
N GLY A 49 12.16 -4.84 -6.36
CA GLY A 49 11.68 -5.25 -5.03
C GLY A 49 11.69 -4.14 -4.00
N LEU A 50 11.88 -4.52 -2.74
CA LEU A 50 11.77 -3.69 -1.53
C LEU A 50 10.39 -3.06 -1.30
N GLY A 51 9.37 -3.41 -2.10
CA GLY A 51 8.00 -2.93 -1.93
C GLY A 51 7.88 -1.41 -1.94
N GLU A 52 7.50 -0.83 -0.82
CA GLU A 52 7.30 0.61 -0.64
C GLU A 52 8.63 1.33 -0.41
N MET A 53 9.37 1.56 -1.49
CA MET A 53 10.68 2.23 -1.46
C MET A 53 10.83 3.21 -2.62
N PRO A 54 11.53 4.36 -2.39
CA PRO A 54 11.74 5.36 -3.45
C PRO A 54 12.59 4.85 -4.62
N ARG A 55 12.78 5.70 -5.62
CA ARG A 55 13.76 5.58 -6.71
C ARG A 55 13.52 4.46 -7.70
N GLY A 56 12.46 4.60 -8.48
CA GLY A 56 12.25 3.81 -9.71
C GLY A 56 11.97 2.32 -9.48
N LEU A 57 11.79 1.61 -10.57
CA LEU A 57 11.63 0.16 -10.59
C LEU A 57 12.95 -0.55 -10.28
N ASN A 58 14.04 -0.08 -10.89
CA ASN A 58 15.38 -0.59 -10.65
C ASN A 58 15.99 0.08 -9.41
N LYS A 59 16.21 -0.67 -8.36
CA LYS A 59 16.74 -0.17 -7.07
C LYS A 59 18.25 0.07 -7.07
N ARG A 60 18.94 -0.20 -8.18
CA ARG A 60 20.39 -0.02 -8.30
C ARG A 60 20.79 1.46 -8.23
N GLY A 61 21.91 1.75 -7.60
CA GLY A 61 22.51 3.09 -7.49
C GLY A 61 22.19 3.81 -6.18
N TRP A 62 21.59 3.12 -5.21
CA TRP A 62 21.25 3.71 -3.93
C TRP A 62 21.37 2.74 -2.76
N HIS A 63 21.25 3.29 -1.55
CA HIS A 63 21.18 2.54 -0.32
C HIS A 63 19.79 2.70 0.33
N TYR A 64 19.30 1.65 0.99
CA TYR A 64 17.95 1.60 1.58
C TYR A 64 18.01 0.98 2.98
N GLU A 65 16.99 1.28 3.77
CA GLU A 65 16.71 0.58 5.02
C GLU A 65 15.26 0.10 5.02
N THR A 66 14.99 -1.11 5.47
CA THR A 66 13.63 -1.55 5.76
C THR A 66 13.41 -1.45 7.26
N ASN A 67 12.79 -0.36 7.68
CA ASN A 67 12.48 -0.05 9.07
C ASN A 67 11.25 0.85 9.08
N ASN A 68 10.09 0.29 9.36
CA ASN A 68 8.81 1.01 9.31
C ASN A 68 8.94 2.38 9.96
N THR A 69 8.69 3.44 9.20
CA THR A 69 8.95 4.81 9.63
C THR A 69 7.77 5.69 9.25
N ASP A 70 7.26 6.46 10.20
CA ASP A 70 6.28 7.50 9.95
C ASP A 70 6.97 8.64 9.19
N GLU A 71 7.03 8.52 7.87
CA GLU A 71 7.78 9.39 6.95
C GLU A 71 6.82 10.08 5.99
N SER A 72 6.39 11.27 6.34
CA SER A 72 5.44 12.07 5.55
C SER A 72 6.07 12.77 4.33
N GLU A 73 7.39 12.74 4.19
CA GLU A 73 8.08 13.29 3.02
C GLU A 73 8.61 12.14 2.14
N HIS A 74 7.86 11.71 1.14
CA HIS A 74 8.28 10.67 0.21
C HIS A 74 9.40 11.13 -0.74
N GLY A 75 10.47 11.68 -0.18
CA GLY A 75 11.62 12.18 -0.93
C GLY A 75 12.59 11.07 -1.35
N GLU A 76 13.24 11.25 -2.48
CA GLU A 76 14.25 10.30 -2.99
C GLU A 76 15.45 10.09 -2.05
N ASN A 77 15.68 11.00 -1.10
CA ASN A 77 16.77 10.93 -0.14
C ASN A 77 16.38 10.19 1.16
N ARG A 78 15.15 9.71 1.27
CA ARG A 78 14.72 8.90 2.41
C ARG A 78 15.21 7.46 2.25
N LEU A 79 15.47 6.81 3.37
CA LEU A 79 16.01 5.44 3.39
C LEU A 79 14.92 4.40 3.57
N SER A 80 13.84 4.75 4.25
CA SER A 80 12.70 3.90 4.55
C SER A 80 11.40 4.71 4.55
N TYR A 81 10.29 4.06 4.25
CA TYR A 81 8.95 4.59 4.36
C TYR A 81 8.14 3.79 5.40
N TYR A 82 6.81 3.78 5.28
CA TYR A 82 5.91 3.21 6.26
C TYR A 82 5.96 1.69 6.37
N ALA A 83 6.44 0.97 5.33
CA ALA A 83 6.39 -0.49 5.29
C ALA A 83 7.76 -1.13 4.97
N ALA A 84 8.03 -2.27 5.58
CA ALA A 84 9.26 -3.05 5.42
C ALA A 84 9.02 -4.34 4.63
N HIS A 85 9.46 -4.39 3.39
CA HIS A 85 9.29 -5.53 2.51
C HIS A 85 10.64 -6.08 2.05
N ASN A 86 11.22 -7.01 2.79
CA ASN A 86 12.57 -7.52 2.63
C ASN A 86 12.76 -8.51 1.46
N PHE A 87 12.17 -8.21 0.29
CA PHE A 87 12.30 -9.02 -0.91
C PHE A 87 12.96 -8.24 -2.05
N LEU A 88 14.01 -8.85 -2.61
CA LEU A 88 14.70 -8.38 -3.81
C LEU A 88 14.59 -9.43 -4.91
N LEU A 89 14.49 -8.97 -6.16
CA LEU A 89 14.53 -9.79 -7.35
C LEU A 89 15.60 -9.25 -8.30
N ILE A 90 16.63 -10.05 -8.55
CA ILE A 90 17.72 -9.73 -9.49
C ILE A 90 17.37 -10.36 -10.84
N SER A 91 17.33 -9.56 -11.89
CA SER A 91 17.17 -9.97 -13.28
C SER A 91 18.50 -9.75 -14.02
N PRO A 92 19.30 -10.81 -14.24
CA PRO A 92 20.59 -10.71 -14.91
C PRO A 92 20.45 -10.26 -16.37
N ALA A 93 21.44 -9.52 -16.86
CA ALA A 93 21.45 -9.01 -18.23
C ALA A 93 21.87 -10.08 -19.26
N ASP A 94 22.62 -11.09 -18.84
CA ASP A 94 23.13 -12.15 -19.70
C ASP A 94 22.13 -13.29 -19.99
N GLY A 95 20.91 -13.18 -19.45
CA GLY A 95 19.87 -14.17 -19.64
C GLY A 95 20.03 -15.42 -18.74
N SER A 96 20.90 -15.37 -17.73
CA SER A 96 20.99 -16.41 -16.70
C SER A 96 19.73 -16.38 -15.81
N GLU A 97 19.60 -17.38 -14.91
CA GLU A 97 18.46 -17.48 -14.01
C GLU A 97 18.28 -16.21 -13.18
N CYS A 98 17.03 -15.77 -13.03
CA CYS A 98 16.65 -14.71 -12.11
C CYS A 98 16.72 -15.22 -10.65
N ILE A 99 17.06 -14.32 -9.73
CA ILE A 99 17.31 -14.64 -8.33
C ILE A 99 16.43 -13.78 -7.43
N GLY A 100 15.54 -14.43 -6.67
CA GLY A 100 14.81 -13.79 -5.56
C GLY A 100 15.59 -13.98 -4.24
N ILE A 101 15.69 -12.92 -3.46
CA ILE A 101 16.29 -12.91 -2.13
C ILE A 101 15.25 -12.39 -1.15
N PHE A 102 14.77 -13.24 -0.25
CA PHE A 102 13.90 -12.84 0.84
C PHE A 102 14.60 -13.00 2.18
N ILE A 103 14.68 -11.91 2.94
CA ILE A 103 15.28 -11.87 4.26
C ILE A 103 14.16 -11.81 5.28
N ASP A 104 13.83 -12.96 5.86
CA ASP A 104 12.79 -13.07 6.89
C ASP A 104 13.37 -12.64 8.24
N PHE A 105 13.30 -11.34 8.48
CA PHE A 105 13.82 -10.65 9.65
C PHE A 105 12.86 -9.54 10.10
N PRO A 106 12.49 -9.49 11.40
CA PRO A 106 11.47 -8.57 11.90
C PRO A 106 11.99 -7.18 12.25
N GLY A 107 13.30 -6.97 12.24
CA GLY A 107 13.96 -5.70 12.54
C GLY A 107 14.54 -5.04 11.29
N LYS A 108 15.40 -4.06 11.50
CA LYS A 108 16.01 -3.27 10.44
C LYS A 108 16.96 -4.09 9.57
N VAL A 109 16.79 -3.99 8.24
CA VAL A 109 17.75 -4.47 7.24
C VAL A 109 18.28 -3.29 6.44
N SER A 110 19.58 -3.25 6.21
CA SER A 110 20.24 -2.24 5.38
C SER A 110 20.67 -2.86 4.05
N TYR A 111 20.49 -2.10 2.97
CA TYR A 111 20.87 -2.51 1.61
C TYR A 111 21.74 -1.44 0.98
N ASP A 112 22.83 -1.87 0.34
CA ASP A 112 23.65 -1.06 -0.56
C ASP A 112 23.58 -1.73 -1.95
N ILE A 113 22.89 -1.10 -2.88
CA ILE A 113 22.64 -1.69 -4.20
C ILE A 113 23.40 -0.87 -5.25
N GLY A 114 24.69 -1.08 -5.35
CA GLY A 114 25.55 -0.37 -6.30
C GLY A 114 25.80 1.09 -5.93
N TYR A 115 25.57 1.49 -4.68
CA TYR A 115 25.82 2.86 -4.20
C TYR A 115 27.29 3.08 -3.82
N THR A 116 27.83 2.28 -2.92
CA THR A 116 29.24 2.37 -2.53
C THR A 116 30.15 1.76 -3.59
N ARG A 117 29.75 0.62 -4.14
CA ARG A 117 30.43 -0.07 -5.23
C ARG A 117 29.39 -0.44 -6.30
N HIS A 118 29.52 0.12 -7.51
CA HIS A 118 28.51 0.00 -8.56
C HIS A 118 28.23 -1.43 -9.02
N ASP A 119 29.15 -2.36 -8.79
CA ASP A 119 29.08 -3.78 -9.13
C ASP A 119 28.64 -4.68 -7.97
N THR A 120 28.26 -4.10 -6.83
CA THR A 120 27.98 -4.88 -5.61
C THR A 120 26.61 -4.55 -5.04
N LEU A 121 25.81 -5.58 -4.82
CA LEU A 121 24.65 -5.51 -3.94
C LEU A 121 25.06 -6.11 -2.61
N ARG A 122 24.92 -5.36 -1.52
CA ARG A 122 25.17 -5.81 -0.15
C ARG A 122 23.92 -5.63 0.69
N PHE A 123 23.64 -6.58 1.58
CA PHE A 123 22.63 -6.40 2.62
C PHE A 123 23.15 -6.90 3.98
N ALA A 124 22.66 -6.28 5.04
CA ALA A 124 22.98 -6.65 6.40
C ALA A 124 21.77 -6.44 7.32
N THR A 125 21.59 -7.35 8.28
CA THR A 125 20.56 -7.27 9.31
C THR A 125 21.13 -6.66 10.58
N ALA A 126 20.29 -6.01 11.40
CA ALA A 126 20.73 -5.46 12.69
C ALA A 126 21.23 -6.55 13.66
N GLU A 127 20.82 -7.80 13.47
CA GLU A 127 21.24 -8.97 14.27
C GLU A 127 21.35 -10.21 13.37
N PRO A 128 22.32 -11.13 13.64
CA PRO A 128 22.51 -12.33 12.83
C PRO A 128 21.53 -13.45 13.23
N ASN A 129 20.24 -13.18 13.25
CA ASN A 129 19.17 -14.10 13.65
C ASN A 129 18.00 -14.03 12.67
N TYR A 130 18.13 -14.61 11.47
CA TYR A 130 17.13 -14.53 10.41
C TYR A 130 17.10 -15.80 9.55
N ALA A 131 16.00 -15.99 8.81
CA ALA A 131 15.97 -16.94 7.73
C ALA A 131 16.18 -16.21 6.39
N LEU A 132 16.98 -16.82 5.52
CA LEU A 132 17.25 -16.33 4.17
C LEU A 132 16.66 -17.33 3.18
N TYR A 133 15.82 -16.83 2.27
CA TYR A 133 15.27 -17.64 1.19
C TYR A 133 15.84 -17.17 -0.14
N LEU A 134 16.38 -18.12 -0.89
CA LEU A 134 16.79 -17.93 -2.28
C LEU A 134 15.80 -18.62 -3.20
N ILE A 135 15.34 -17.87 -4.21
CA ILE A 135 14.40 -18.35 -5.21
C ILE A 135 15.06 -18.21 -6.56
N THR A 136 15.20 -19.30 -7.31
CA THR A 136 15.76 -19.24 -8.66
C THR A 136 14.77 -19.77 -9.68
N ALA A 137 14.58 -19.00 -10.75
CA ALA A 137 13.74 -19.37 -11.88
C ALA A 137 14.23 -18.73 -13.17
N PRO A 138 13.84 -19.25 -14.36
CA PRO A 138 14.27 -18.69 -15.64
C PRO A 138 13.87 -17.22 -15.85
N THR A 139 12.75 -16.78 -15.29
CA THR A 139 12.21 -15.42 -15.50
C THR A 139 11.89 -14.70 -14.17
N ALA A 140 11.89 -13.39 -14.22
CA ALA A 140 11.49 -12.53 -13.10
C ALA A 140 10.04 -12.80 -12.66
N ALA A 141 9.13 -13.05 -13.61
CA ALA A 141 7.74 -13.36 -13.33
C ALA A 141 7.59 -14.68 -12.54
N GLU A 142 8.36 -15.70 -12.90
CA GLU A 142 8.37 -16.99 -12.19
C GLU A 142 8.97 -16.86 -10.77
N VAL A 143 10.03 -16.07 -10.60
CA VAL A 143 10.58 -15.78 -9.26
C VAL A 143 9.52 -15.08 -8.40
N ALA A 144 8.83 -14.07 -8.91
CA ALA A 144 7.77 -13.38 -8.20
C ALA A 144 6.61 -14.31 -7.84
N LYS A 145 6.24 -15.21 -8.75
CA LYS A 145 5.21 -16.24 -8.52
C LYS A 145 5.62 -17.22 -7.42
N GLU A 146 6.83 -17.80 -7.49
CA GLU A 146 7.34 -18.72 -6.46
C GLU A 146 7.45 -18.00 -5.10
N PHE A 147 7.83 -16.72 -5.09
CA PHE A 147 7.85 -15.95 -3.86
C PHE A 147 6.45 -15.76 -3.26
N ARG A 148 5.45 -15.45 -4.07
CA ARG A 148 4.07 -15.32 -3.60
C ARG A 148 3.52 -16.64 -3.04
N GLN A 149 3.86 -17.77 -3.64
CA GLN A 149 3.53 -19.09 -3.11
C GLN A 149 4.21 -19.34 -1.76
N LEU A 150 5.47 -18.91 -1.59
CA LEU A 150 6.20 -19.01 -0.33
C LEU A 150 5.52 -18.25 0.81
N ILE A 151 5.06 -17.03 0.55
CA ILE A 151 4.47 -16.13 1.57
C ILE A 151 2.96 -16.29 1.75
N GLY A 152 2.30 -17.06 0.85
CA GLY A 152 0.89 -17.41 0.95
C GLY A 152 -0.07 -16.42 0.24
N PRO A 153 -1.38 -16.73 0.26
CA PRO A 153 -2.38 -16.04 -0.54
C PRO A 153 -2.55 -14.59 -0.14
N SER A 154 -2.80 -13.73 -1.12
CA SER A 154 -3.11 -12.33 -0.90
C SER A 154 -4.54 -12.13 -0.40
N TYR A 155 -4.73 -11.10 0.40
CA TYR A 155 -6.04 -10.64 0.85
C TYR A 155 -6.94 -10.24 -0.34
N ILE A 156 -8.21 -10.63 -0.29
CA ILE A 156 -9.23 -10.29 -1.29
C ILE A 156 -10.29 -9.42 -0.64
N PRO A 157 -10.39 -8.13 -0.98
CA PRO A 157 -11.41 -7.23 -0.46
C PRO A 157 -12.79 -7.51 -1.08
N PRO A 158 -13.88 -6.94 -0.55
CA PRO A 158 -15.16 -6.95 -1.22
C PRO A 158 -15.10 -6.16 -2.55
N LYS A 159 -15.91 -6.54 -3.54
CA LYS A 159 -15.91 -5.95 -4.90
C LYS A 159 -16.17 -4.43 -4.89
N TRP A 160 -16.99 -3.95 -3.97
CA TRP A 160 -17.26 -2.51 -3.85
C TRP A 160 -16.02 -1.69 -3.46
N ALA A 161 -15.01 -2.30 -2.86
CA ALA A 161 -13.74 -1.65 -2.54
C ALA A 161 -12.90 -1.27 -3.77
N PHE A 162 -13.25 -1.76 -4.95
CA PHE A 162 -12.64 -1.34 -6.23
C PHE A 162 -13.28 -0.09 -6.82
N GLY A 163 -14.35 0.43 -6.22
CA GLY A 163 -14.89 1.74 -6.57
C GLY A 163 -14.08 2.90 -6.01
N LEU A 164 -14.53 4.12 -6.27
CA LEU A 164 -13.89 5.33 -5.74
C LEU A 164 -14.12 5.48 -4.24
N ALA A 165 -13.06 5.79 -3.51
CA ALA A 165 -13.08 6.26 -2.14
C ALA A 165 -12.78 7.76 -2.06
N GLN A 166 -13.63 8.53 -1.40
CA GLN A 166 -13.34 9.90 -1.01
C GLN A 166 -12.98 9.96 0.46
N SER A 167 -11.93 10.66 0.78
CA SER A 167 -11.35 10.76 2.12
C SER A 167 -10.78 12.15 2.37
N ARG A 168 -10.79 12.57 3.61
CA ARG A 168 -10.10 13.77 4.08
C ARG A 168 -9.87 13.69 5.59
N PHE A 169 -8.70 14.08 6.05
CA PHE A 169 -8.52 14.44 7.44
C PHE A 169 -9.21 15.78 7.68
N GLY A 170 -10.42 15.71 8.26
CA GLY A 170 -11.25 16.87 8.53
C GLY A 170 -12.73 16.78 8.15
N TYR A 171 -13.29 15.59 7.82
CA TYR A 171 -14.75 15.40 7.85
C TYR A 171 -15.22 15.24 9.30
N LYS A 172 -15.54 16.38 9.93
CA LYS A 172 -15.70 16.47 11.38
C LYS A 172 -17.08 16.10 11.90
N THR A 173 -18.10 16.09 11.02
CA THR A 173 -19.49 15.89 11.39
C THR A 173 -20.24 14.99 10.41
N GLU A 174 -21.39 14.44 10.85
CA GLU A 174 -22.32 13.75 9.98
C GLU A 174 -22.74 14.61 8.78
N ALA A 175 -22.88 15.94 8.98
CA ALA A 175 -23.27 16.87 7.92
C ALA A 175 -22.21 16.94 6.82
N ASP A 176 -20.92 16.94 7.17
CA ASP A 176 -19.82 16.94 6.18
C ASP A 176 -19.85 15.68 5.31
N ILE A 177 -20.07 14.51 5.93
CA ILE A 177 -20.15 13.23 5.20
C ILE A 177 -21.35 13.24 4.24
N ARG A 178 -22.53 13.72 4.70
CA ARG A 178 -23.74 13.82 3.86
C ARG A 178 -23.54 14.80 2.72
N GLU A 179 -22.88 15.92 2.96
CA GLU A 179 -22.58 16.93 1.93
C GLU A 179 -21.66 16.33 0.85
N VAL A 180 -20.58 15.62 1.23
CA VAL A 180 -19.71 14.94 0.27
C VAL A 180 -20.51 14.00 -0.62
N ALA A 181 -21.33 13.11 -0.04
CA ALA A 181 -22.16 12.18 -0.82
C ALA A 181 -23.13 12.92 -1.76
N ALA A 182 -23.77 13.98 -1.27
CA ALA A 182 -24.70 14.78 -2.05
C ALA A 182 -24.02 15.50 -3.23
N GLN A 183 -22.81 16.04 -3.02
CA GLN A 183 -22.05 16.74 -4.06
C GLN A 183 -21.54 15.79 -5.13
N TYR A 184 -21.05 14.59 -4.79
CA TYR A 184 -20.69 13.57 -5.78
C TYR A 184 -21.91 13.22 -6.65
N LYS A 185 -23.06 12.97 -6.04
CA LYS A 185 -24.32 12.67 -6.74
C LYS A 185 -24.81 13.84 -7.61
N ALA A 186 -24.78 15.06 -7.09
CA ALA A 186 -25.24 16.27 -7.81
C ALA A 186 -24.38 16.55 -9.05
N ASN A 187 -23.09 16.22 -9.00
CA ASN A 187 -22.16 16.39 -10.12
C ASN A 187 -22.08 15.16 -11.04
N GLY A 188 -22.87 14.11 -10.78
CA GLY A 188 -22.89 12.88 -11.58
C GLY A 188 -21.55 12.13 -11.52
N LEU A 189 -20.84 12.19 -10.38
CA LEU A 189 -19.62 11.46 -10.14
C LEU A 189 -19.93 10.18 -9.37
N PRO A 190 -19.35 9.03 -9.75
CA PRO A 190 -19.51 7.78 -9.01
C PRO A 190 -18.80 7.81 -7.66
N LEU A 191 -19.34 7.06 -6.68
CA LEU A 191 -18.74 6.94 -5.35
C LEU A 191 -19.19 5.64 -4.68
N ASP A 192 -18.24 4.89 -4.11
CA ASP A 192 -18.51 3.66 -3.34
C ASP A 192 -18.18 3.77 -1.86
N MET A 193 -17.24 4.65 -1.51
CA MET A 193 -16.72 4.75 -0.14
C MET A 193 -16.51 6.20 0.28
N ILE A 194 -16.80 6.49 1.55
CA ILE A 194 -16.32 7.70 2.23
C ILE A 194 -15.52 7.24 3.44
N CYS A 195 -14.23 7.59 3.49
CA CYS A 195 -13.39 7.32 4.63
C CYS A 195 -13.62 8.39 5.71
N MET A 196 -13.67 7.93 6.95
CA MET A 196 -13.76 8.77 8.13
C MET A 196 -12.40 8.74 8.83
N ASP A 197 -11.81 9.92 9.00
CA ASP A 197 -10.59 10.13 9.77
C ASP A 197 -10.90 10.23 11.26
N ILE A 198 -9.91 10.50 12.11
CA ILE A 198 -9.99 10.47 13.58
C ILE A 198 -11.09 11.35 14.20
N ASP A 199 -11.65 12.30 13.44
CA ASP A 199 -12.64 13.26 13.93
C ASP A 199 -14.00 12.64 14.35
N TYR A 200 -14.31 11.39 13.95
CA TYR A 200 -15.51 10.73 14.41
C TYR A 200 -15.36 10.18 15.84
N MET A 201 -14.15 10.04 16.33
CA MET A 201 -13.82 9.54 17.65
C MET A 201 -14.04 10.59 18.74
N GLN A 202 -14.39 10.17 19.93
CA GLN A 202 -14.45 11.06 21.09
C GLN A 202 -13.03 11.39 21.56
N SER A 203 -12.59 12.64 21.33
CA SER A 203 -11.23 13.09 21.68
C SER A 203 -10.14 12.16 21.11
N TYR A 204 -10.34 11.66 19.90
CA TYR A 204 -9.42 10.77 19.18
C TYR A 204 -9.10 9.43 19.87
N ALA A 205 -9.98 8.98 20.78
CA ALA A 205 -9.84 7.67 21.39
C ALA A 205 -10.46 6.58 20.52
N ASP A 206 -9.67 5.57 20.17
CA ASP A 206 -10.10 4.43 19.36
C ASP A 206 -11.33 3.74 19.96
N PHE A 207 -12.15 3.18 19.08
CA PHE A 207 -13.37 2.46 19.42
C PHE A 207 -14.43 3.29 20.15
N THR A 208 -14.33 4.64 20.07
CA THR A 208 -15.34 5.57 20.57
C THR A 208 -16.02 6.32 19.43
N ILE A 209 -17.18 6.91 19.70
CA ILE A 209 -17.91 7.74 18.74
C ILE A 209 -18.32 9.03 19.44
N ASP A 210 -17.97 10.18 18.87
CA ASP A 210 -18.44 11.48 19.33
C ASP A 210 -19.91 11.67 18.94
N LYS A 211 -20.79 11.46 19.91
CA LYS A 211 -22.23 11.55 19.73
C LYS A 211 -22.74 12.98 19.48
N THR A 212 -21.91 14.01 19.69
CA THR A 212 -22.26 15.40 19.36
C THR A 212 -22.05 15.67 17.87
N ARG A 213 -21.04 15.06 17.28
CA ARG A 213 -20.68 15.17 15.85
C ARG A 213 -21.38 14.14 14.98
N PHE A 214 -21.53 12.92 15.49
CA PHE A 214 -22.17 11.77 14.84
C PHE A 214 -23.25 11.17 15.77
N PRO A 215 -24.43 11.82 15.87
CA PRO A 215 -25.48 11.42 16.82
C PRO A 215 -25.96 9.99 16.63
N ASP A 216 -26.07 9.55 15.39
CA ASP A 216 -26.49 8.20 15.00
C ASP A 216 -25.64 7.68 13.81
N LEU A 217 -24.42 7.26 14.11
CA LEU A 217 -23.51 6.72 13.10
C LEU A 217 -24.07 5.47 12.40
N GLY A 218 -24.85 4.65 13.11
CA GLY A 218 -25.50 3.46 12.53
C GLY A 218 -26.55 3.84 11.48
N LYS A 219 -27.36 4.85 11.76
CA LYS A 219 -28.31 5.37 10.79
C LYS A 219 -27.61 6.01 9.59
N LEU A 220 -26.56 6.79 9.80
CA LEU A 220 -25.75 7.37 8.73
C LEU A 220 -25.19 6.28 7.81
N ALA A 221 -24.59 5.23 8.39
CA ALA A 221 -24.06 4.09 7.64
C ALA A 221 -25.14 3.36 6.82
N ALA A 222 -26.33 3.15 7.41
CA ALA A 222 -27.43 2.50 6.73
C ALA A 222 -28.01 3.37 5.57
N ASP A 223 -28.17 4.67 5.79
CA ASP A 223 -28.63 5.63 4.77
C ASP A 223 -27.70 5.64 3.56
N LEU A 224 -26.38 5.79 3.78
CA LEU A 224 -25.38 5.81 2.72
C LEU A 224 -25.27 4.46 2.01
N LYS A 225 -25.33 3.36 2.76
CA LYS A 225 -25.33 2.01 2.16
C LYS A 225 -26.52 1.79 1.24
N ALA A 226 -27.69 2.33 1.54
CA ALA A 226 -28.85 2.27 0.66
C ALA A 226 -28.62 3.03 -0.67
N GLU A 227 -27.71 4.00 -0.70
CA GLU A 227 -27.27 4.71 -1.91
C GLU A 227 -26.06 4.04 -2.59
N GLY A 228 -25.54 2.95 -2.04
CA GLY A 228 -24.38 2.21 -2.56
C GLY A 228 -23.05 2.66 -1.96
N ILE A 229 -23.03 3.57 -1.00
CA ILE A 229 -21.82 4.14 -0.38
C ILE A 229 -21.55 3.50 0.98
N ARG A 230 -20.29 3.12 1.28
CA ARG A 230 -19.88 2.57 2.59
C ARG A 230 -19.03 3.58 3.34
N LEU A 231 -19.22 3.63 4.66
CA LEU A 231 -18.33 4.37 5.56
C LEU A 231 -17.16 3.49 5.96
N ILE A 232 -15.95 4.07 5.92
CA ILE A 232 -14.69 3.38 6.21
C ILE A 232 -13.93 4.17 7.29
N PRO A 233 -14.21 3.92 8.59
CA PRO A 233 -13.53 4.61 9.69
C PRO A 233 -12.09 4.14 9.86
N ILE A 234 -11.24 5.07 10.31
CA ILE A 234 -9.87 4.84 10.77
C ILE A 234 -9.86 4.16 12.14
N ILE A 235 -8.83 3.35 12.40
CA ILE A 235 -8.45 2.87 13.73
C ILE A 235 -6.94 3.03 13.86
N ASP A 236 -6.51 3.69 14.94
CA ASP A 236 -5.10 3.91 15.26
C ASP A 236 -4.54 2.82 16.18
N ALA A 237 -3.23 2.86 16.45
CA ALA A 237 -2.57 1.85 17.27
C ALA A 237 -2.57 2.16 18.77
N GLY A 238 -2.86 3.39 19.16
CA GLY A 238 -2.67 3.90 20.54
C GLY A 238 -3.96 3.99 21.34
N ILE A 239 -4.13 3.15 22.35
CA ILE A 239 -5.28 3.21 23.26
C ILE A 239 -5.09 4.35 24.28
N ARG A 240 -5.97 5.35 24.28
CA ARG A 240 -5.90 6.51 25.15
C ARG A 240 -5.79 6.12 26.63
N CYS A 241 -4.86 6.77 27.37
CA CYS A 241 -4.73 6.61 28.81
C CYS A 241 -5.89 7.30 29.53
N ASP A 242 -6.96 6.56 29.80
CA ASP A 242 -8.15 7.06 30.50
C ASP A 242 -8.77 5.92 31.34
N ASP A 243 -8.68 6.05 32.68
CA ASP A 243 -9.21 5.04 33.60
C ASP A 243 -10.75 4.89 33.52
N ASN A 244 -11.43 5.85 32.90
CA ASN A 244 -12.88 5.77 32.67
C ASN A 244 -13.24 5.03 31.38
N ASP A 245 -12.29 4.89 30.47
CA ASP A 245 -12.49 4.14 29.24
C ASP A 245 -12.47 2.62 29.53
N PRO A 246 -13.52 1.89 29.21
CA PRO A 246 -13.59 0.44 29.46
C PRO A 246 -12.53 -0.33 28.65
N VAL A 247 -12.16 0.12 27.48
CA VAL A 247 -11.13 -0.51 26.63
C VAL A 247 -9.77 -0.38 27.30
N CYS A 248 -9.41 0.84 27.73
CA CYS A 248 -8.15 1.11 28.43
C CYS A 248 -8.07 0.29 29.74
N ARG A 249 -9.12 0.29 30.52
CA ARG A 249 -9.17 -0.42 31.79
C ARG A 249 -9.03 -1.94 31.62
N GLU A 250 -9.76 -2.55 30.67
CA GLU A 250 -9.63 -3.98 30.37
C GLU A 250 -8.21 -4.33 29.94
N GLY A 251 -7.62 -3.51 29.06
CA GLY A 251 -6.24 -3.69 28.60
C GLY A 251 -5.22 -3.69 29.73
N LEU A 252 -5.36 -2.76 30.69
CA LEU A 252 -4.51 -2.69 31.90
C LEU A 252 -4.73 -3.90 32.83
N GLU A 253 -5.99 -4.23 33.15
CA GLU A 253 -6.33 -5.36 34.02
C GLU A 253 -5.81 -6.70 33.49
N LYS A 254 -5.81 -6.89 32.18
CA LYS A 254 -5.37 -8.12 31.52
C LYS A 254 -3.88 -8.09 31.10
N GLY A 255 -3.21 -6.94 31.26
CA GLY A 255 -1.83 -6.77 30.88
C GLY A 255 -1.60 -6.94 29.36
N TYR A 256 -2.46 -6.34 28.53
CA TYR A 256 -2.40 -6.46 27.06
C TYR A 256 -1.55 -5.39 26.39
N PHE A 257 -0.96 -4.48 27.15
CA PHE A 257 -0.10 -3.42 26.62
C PHE A 257 1.38 -3.79 26.71
N CYS A 258 2.17 -3.24 25.79
CA CYS A 258 3.63 -3.27 25.83
C CYS A 258 4.13 -2.72 27.18
N THR A 259 5.23 -3.26 27.67
CA THR A 259 5.75 -2.90 29.00
C THR A 259 7.18 -2.37 28.90
N LYS A 260 7.55 -1.47 29.82
CA LYS A 260 8.95 -1.07 30.05
C LYS A 260 9.74 -2.21 30.71
N GLU A 261 11.06 -2.04 30.86
CA GLU A 261 11.92 -3.04 31.50
C GLU A 261 11.48 -3.43 32.91
N ASP A 262 10.96 -2.47 33.66
CA ASP A 262 10.46 -2.66 35.02
C ASP A 262 9.07 -3.31 35.10
N GLY A 263 8.47 -3.65 33.96
CA GLY A 263 7.15 -4.27 33.86
C GLY A 263 5.97 -3.27 33.91
N THR A 264 6.23 -1.98 34.05
CA THR A 264 5.16 -0.97 33.94
C THR A 264 4.72 -0.78 32.49
N PRO A 265 3.45 -0.44 32.24
CA PRO A 265 2.99 -0.17 30.86
C PRO A 265 3.79 0.95 30.21
N PHE A 266 4.16 0.77 28.93
CA PHE A 266 4.79 1.81 28.14
C PHE A 266 3.74 2.86 27.73
N VAL A 267 4.13 4.15 27.82
CA VAL A 267 3.30 5.29 27.47
C VAL A 267 4.06 6.21 26.52
N ALA A 268 3.41 6.55 25.42
CA ALA A 268 3.85 7.66 24.54
C ALA A 268 2.61 8.44 24.08
N ALA A 269 2.82 9.56 23.43
CA ALA A 269 1.72 10.38 22.90
C ALA A 269 1.48 10.09 21.42
N VAL A 270 0.20 10.06 21.06
CA VAL A 270 -0.33 10.11 19.70
C VAL A 270 -1.54 11.07 19.70
N TRP A 271 -2.46 10.96 18.75
CA TRP A 271 -3.61 11.87 18.62
C TRP A 271 -4.43 12.10 19.89
N PRO A 272 -4.79 11.09 20.71
CA PRO A 272 -5.52 11.33 21.96
C PRO A 272 -4.65 11.90 23.10
N GLY A 273 -3.40 12.24 22.85
CA GLY A 273 -2.40 12.53 23.86
C GLY A 273 -1.73 11.25 24.37
N LYS A 274 -1.57 11.09 25.68
CA LYS A 274 -0.97 9.87 26.24
C LYS A 274 -1.78 8.63 25.89
N ALA A 275 -1.09 7.61 25.36
CA ALA A 275 -1.67 6.33 24.97
C ALA A 275 -0.81 5.16 25.42
N TYR A 276 -1.45 4.03 25.64
CA TYR A 276 -0.83 2.71 25.77
C TYR A 276 -0.79 2.02 24.40
N PHE A 277 0.23 1.19 24.17
CA PHE A 277 0.42 0.48 22.90
C PHE A 277 0.14 -1.01 23.13
N THR A 278 -0.79 -1.56 22.36
CA THR A 278 -1.16 -2.98 22.44
C THR A 278 0.01 -3.87 22.10
N ASP A 279 0.25 -4.92 22.87
CA ASP A 279 1.23 -5.97 22.54
C ASP A 279 0.68 -6.91 21.47
N PHE A 280 0.68 -6.47 20.21
CA PHE A 280 0.15 -7.24 19.08
C PHE A 280 0.93 -8.53 18.79
N LEU A 281 2.14 -8.70 19.33
CA LEU A 281 2.89 -9.94 19.19
C LEU A 281 2.32 -11.06 20.09
N ARG A 282 1.51 -10.68 21.08
CA ARG A 282 0.81 -11.60 21.98
C ARG A 282 -0.57 -11.96 21.44
N PRO A 283 -0.89 -13.26 21.19
CA PRO A 283 -2.15 -13.67 20.57
C PRO A 283 -3.40 -13.21 21.33
N GLU A 284 -3.38 -13.22 22.67
CA GLU A 284 -4.51 -12.82 23.50
C GLU A 284 -4.78 -11.31 23.40
N ALA A 285 -3.72 -10.50 23.34
CA ALA A 285 -3.83 -9.05 23.15
C ALA A 285 -4.35 -8.72 21.74
N ARG A 286 -3.87 -9.43 20.69
CA ARG A 286 -4.45 -9.33 19.33
C ARG A 286 -5.94 -9.64 19.32
N ALA A 287 -6.33 -10.78 19.90
CA ALA A 287 -7.73 -11.18 19.96
C ALA A 287 -8.61 -10.18 20.74
N TRP A 288 -8.06 -9.60 21.81
CA TRP A 288 -8.73 -8.55 22.55
C TRP A 288 -8.93 -7.28 21.73
N PHE A 289 -7.86 -6.76 21.10
CA PHE A 289 -7.93 -5.56 20.27
C PHE A 289 -8.88 -5.76 19.08
N GLY A 290 -8.77 -6.88 18.40
CA GLY A 290 -9.66 -7.22 17.28
C GLY A 290 -11.14 -7.26 17.67
N ARG A 291 -11.49 -7.71 18.89
CA ARG A 291 -12.87 -7.67 19.35
C ARG A 291 -13.44 -6.26 19.52
N GLN A 292 -12.62 -5.25 19.72
CA GLN A 292 -13.09 -3.87 19.87
C GLN A 292 -13.73 -3.32 18.60
N TYR A 293 -13.35 -3.82 17.41
CA TYR A 293 -14.01 -3.46 16.14
C TYR A 293 -15.52 -3.73 16.15
N LYS A 294 -15.99 -4.57 17.10
CA LYS A 294 -17.41 -4.88 17.26
C LYS A 294 -18.26 -3.63 17.46
N VAL A 295 -17.76 -2.60 18.12
CA VAL A 295 -18.47 -1.35 18.36
C VAL A 295 -18.91 -0.66 17.06
N LEU A 296 -18.14 -0.85 15.98
CA LEU A 296 -18.42 -0.29 14.66
C LEU A 296 -19.10 -1.29 13.74
N THR A 297 -18.72 -2.56 13.77
CA THR A 297 -19.38 -3.60 12.95
C THR A 297 -20.83 -3.81 13.33
N ASP A 298 -21.20 -3.67 14.61
CA ASP A 298 -22.59 -3.72 15.08
C ASP A 298 -23.45 -2.56 14.54
N LEU A 299 -22.81 -1.46 14.10
CA LEU A 299 -23.48 -0.32 13.44
C LEU A 299 -23.57 -0.48 11.91
N GLY A 300 -23.15 -1.64 11.38
CA GLY A 300 -23.20 -1.93 9.94
C GLY A 300 -21.99 -1.48 9.16
N ILE A 301 -20.90 -1.09 9.80
CA ILE A 301 -19.62 -0.78 9.13
C ILE A 301 -19.01 -2.08 8.57
N GLU A 302 -18.56 -2.03 7.32
CA GLU A 302 -18.08 -3.17 6.53
C GLU A 302 -16.63 -3.03 6.07
N GLY A 303 -15.96 -1.95 6.45
CA GLY A 303 -14.58 -1.69 6.06
C GLY A 303 -13.88 -0.73 7.03
N PHE A 304 -12.55 -0.84 7.08
CA PHE A 304 -11.70 -0.11 8.01
C PHE A 304 -10.35 0.21 7.37
N TRP A 305 -9.68 1.22 7.90
CA TRP A 305 -8.27 1.45 7.64
C TRP A 305 -7.52 1.66 8.95
N ASN A 306 -6.35 1.02 9.05
CA ASN A 306 -5.48 1.08 10.22
C ASN A 306 -4.33 2.03 9.98
N ASP A 307 -4.13 2.96 10.90
CA ASP A 307 -3.13 4.00 10.79
C ASP A 307 -2.23 4.08 12.03
N MET A 308 -1.19 4.92 11.98
CA MET A 308 -0.28 5.23 13.08
C MET A 308 0.43 4.01 13.67
N ASN A 309 0.61 2.94 12.92
CA ASN A 309 0.99 1.62 13.41
C ASN A 309 2.39 1.13 13.00
N GLU A 310 3.32 2.03 12.78
CA GLU A 310 4.78 1.75 12.70
C GLU A 310 5.36 1.19 14.04
N PRO A 311 4.97 1.63 15.27
CA PRO A 311 4.01 2.65 15.67
C PRO A 311 4.57 4.07 15.63
N ALA A 312 3.76 5.03 15.20
CA ALA A 312 4.10 6.44 15.32
C ALA A 312 4.06 6.90 16.79
N LEU A 313 5.05 7.67 17.19
CA LEU A 313 5.18 8.22 18.54
C LEU A 313 5.48 9.71 18.45
N PHE A 314 4.57 10.59 18.92
CA PHE A 314 4.83 12.03 18.90
C PHE A 314 5.88 12.43 19.94
N TYR A 315 5.81 11.83 21.12
CA TYR A 315 6.80 11.97 22.20
C TYR A 315 6.55 10.96 23.30
N SER A 316 7.61 10.55 24.02
CA SER A 316 7.45 9.94 25.34
C SER A 316 7.42 11.01 26.44
N PRO A 317 6.76 10.79 27.59
CA PRO A 317 6.75 11.74 28.71
C PRO A 317 8.14 12.12 29.19
N GLU A 318 9.07 11.18 29.20
CA GLU A 318 10.45 11.35 29.60
C GLU A 318 11.19 12.33 28.66
N ARG A 319 11.03 12.16 27.35
CA ARG A 319 11.64 13.05 26.34
C ARG A 319 11.04 14.45 26.37
N LEU A 320 9.73 14.56 26.45
CA LEU A 320 9.08 15.85 26.56
C LEU A 320 9.57 16.63 27.80
N LYS A 321 9.73 15.96 28.94
CA LYS A 321 10.30 16.55 30.14
C LYS A 321 11.74 17.02 29.92
N ALA A 322 12.59 16.17 29.33
CA ALA A 322 13.97 16.50 29.04
C ALA A 322 14.08 17.71 28.07
N PHE A 323 13.19 17.77 27.07
CA PHE A 323 13.10 18.92 26.16
C PHE A 323 12.79 20.21 26.91
N PHE A 324 11.79 20.25 27.79
CA PHE A 324 11.45 21.45 28.54
C PHE A 324 12.54 21.86 29.52
N GLU A 325 13.24 20.92 30.17
CA GLU A 325 14.38 21.20 31.04
C GLU A 325 15.53 21.87 30.27
N ASN A 326 15.84 21.35 29.06
CA ASN A 326 16.85 21.91 28.16
C ASN A 326 16.42 23.32 27.65
N ALA A 327 15.20 23.50 27.20
CA ALA A 327 14.68 24.78 26.74
C ALA A 327 14.71 25.84 27.87
N ALA A 328 14.33 25.47 29.10
CA ALA A 328 14.42 26.32 30.28
C ALA A 328 15.86 26.68 30.64
N ALA A 329 16.81 25.81 30.46
CA ALA A 329 18.23 26.11 30.65
C ALA A 329 18.75 27.10 29.60
N LEU A 330 18.41 26.89 28.34
CA LEU A 330 18.79 27.78 27.24
C LEU A 330 18.15 29.20 27.38
N SER A 331 16.89 29.27 27.84
CA SER A 331 16.18 30.54 28.01
C SER A 331 16.84 31.50 29.04
N ARG A 332 17.76 30.99 29.87
CA ARG A 332 18.50 31.77 30.87
C ARG A 332 19.81 32.33 30.32
N LYS A 333 20.20 31.99 29.11
CA LYS A 333 21.42 32.50 28.47
C LYS A 333 21.14 33.89 27.87
N ASP A 334 22.05 34.83 28.04
CA ASP A 334 21.96 36.16 27.42
C ASP A 334 22.10 36.10 25.89
N ASN A 335 22.80 35.09 25.39
CA ASN A 335 23.00 34.86 23.97
C ASN A 335 22.97 33.35 23.69
N LEU A 336 22.31 32.95 22.61
CA LEU A 336 22.32 31.60 22.08
C LEU A 336 23.30 31.54 20.90
N ASP A 337 24.32 30.72 21.02
CA ASP A 337 25.22 30.45 19.89
C ASP A 337 24.61 29.48 18.90
N GLN A 338 25.32 29.20 17.80
CA GLN A 338 24.88 28.28 16.76
C GLN A 338 24.60 26.87 17.31
N ASN A 339 25.41 26.41 18.26
CA ASN A 339 25.25 25.03 18.82
C ASN A 339 24.00 24.97 19.72
N ASP A 340 23.74 26.01 20.50
CA ASP A 340 22.53 26.13 21.32
C ASP A 340 21.28 26.09 20.45
N PHE A 341 21.27 26.94 19.39
CA PHE A 341 20.13 27.04 18.48
C PHE A 341 19.86 25.70 17.76
N PHE A 342 20.86 25.14 17.06
CA PHE A 342 20.67 23.86 16.39
C PHE A 342 20.51 22.68 17.35
N GLY A 343 21.04 22.79 18.58
CA GLY A 343 20.77 21.84 19.65
C GLY A 343 19.30 21.82 20.04
N LEU A 344 18.67 22.99 20.16
CA LEU A 344 17.25 23.11 20.43
C LEU A 344 16.41 22.54 19.28
N VAL A 345 16.73 22.91 18.03
CA VAL A 345 16.06 22.38 16.84
C VAL A 345 16.12 20.83 16.80
N ARG A 346 17.32 20.26 16.99
CA ARG A 346 17.46 18.79 17.06
C ARG A 346 16.67 18.16 18.19
N SER A 347 16.56 18.83 19.35
CA SER A 347 15.78 18.30 20.48
C SER A 347 14.27 18.30 20.22
N VAL A 348 13.75 19.26 19.45
CA VAL A 348 12.35 19.27 18.98
C VAL A 348 12.14 18.13 17.97
N MET A 349 12.97 18.09 16.93
CA MET A 349 12.88 17.05 15.89
C MET A 349 13.04 15.63 16.46
N GLY A 350 13.86 15.47 17.50
CA GLY A 350 14.07 14.20 18.19
C GLY A 350 12.99 13.82 19.19
N LEU A 351 11.88 14.56 19.30
CA LEU A 351 10.73 14.13 20.10
C LEU A 351 9.95 13.01 19.41
N MET A 352 9.77 13.12 18.10
CA MET A 352 8.98 12.18 17.32
C MET A 352 9.80 10.95 16.94
N ASN A 353 9.17 9.79 17.01
CA ASN A 353 9.68 8.50 16.50
C ASN A 353 11.12 8.19 16.93
N ALA A 354 11.45 8.55 18.18
CA ALA A 354 12.82 8.45 18.68
C ALA A 354 13.28 7.01 18.84
N PRO A 355 14.46 6.63 18.29
CA PRO A 355 14.97 5.26 18.40
C PRO A 355 15.15 4.78 19.86
N GLU A 356 15.38 5.70 20.79
CA GLU A 356 15.51 5.37 22.21
C GLU A 356 14.17 4.98 22.84
N ASP A 357 13.07 5.58 22.38
CA ASP A 357 11.73 5.22 22.84
C ASP A 357 11.39 3.79 22.37
N TYR A 358 11.68 3.45 21.11
CA TYR A 358 11.54 2.08 20.59
C TYR A 358 12.40 1.06 21.31
N ARG A 359 13.53 1.46 21.90
CA ARG A 359 14.38 0.60 22.75
C ARG A 359 13.92 0.51 24.20
N SER A 360 12.93 1.29 24.63
CA SER A 360 12.49 1.38 26.02
C SER A 360 11.35 0.43 26.37
N PHE A 361 10.72 -0.24 25.41
CA PHE A 361 9.60 -1.13 25.67
C PHE A 361 9.75 -2.50 25.01
N TYR A 362 8.93 -3.44 25.49
CA TYR A 362 9.05 -4.85 25.23
C TYR A 362 7.70 -5.49 24.91
N HIS A 363 7.77 -6.58 24.19
CA HIS A 363 6.68 -7.50 23.88
C HIS A 363 6.85 -8.82 24.63
N ASP A 364 5.76 -9.40 25.11
CA ASP A 364 5.74 -10.74 25.66
C ASP A 364 5.26 -11.74 24.62
N THR A 365 6.14 -12.64 24.18
CA THR A 365 5.88 -13.59 23.11
C THR A 365 6.08 -15.04 23.57
N ALA A 366 5.59 -16.00 22.79
CA ALA A 366 5.87 -17.42 23.06
C ALA A 366 7.37 -17.77 23.02
N ALA A 367 8.16 -16.99 22.28
CA ALA A 367 9.62 -17.12 22.22
C ALA A 367 10.35 -16.42 23.39
N GLY A 368 9.62 -15.76 24.28
CA GLY A 368 10.12 -14.98 25.38
C GLY A 368 9.88 -13.48 25.21
N ARG A 369 10.37 -12.71 26.20
CA ARG A 369 10.27 -11.25 26.18
C ARG A 369 11.29 -10.67 25.21
N VAL A 370 10.85 -9.83 24.28
CA VAL A 370 11.69 -9.21 23.23
C VAL A 370 11.52 -7.69 23.24
N ARG A 371 12.63 -6.96 23.08
CA ARG A 371 12.60 -5.50 22.97
C ARG A 371 12.07 -5.08 21.61
N HIS A 372 11.23 -4.03 21.58
CA HIS A 372 10.47 -3.62 20.40
C HIS A 372 11.37 -3.35 19.18
N ASP A 373 12.47 -2.64 19.32
CA ASP A 373 13.37 -2.31 18.20
C ASP A 373 13.93 -3.53 17.44
N ARG A 374 13.89 -4.72 18.04
CA ARG A 374 14.31 -5.97 17.40
C ARG A 374 13.21 -6.60 16.54
N VAL A 375 11.98 -6.22 16.78
CA VAL A 375 10.78 -6.76 16.13
C VAL A 375 9.87 -5.65 15.59
N HIS A 376 10.41 -4.46 15.45
CA HIS A 376 9.71 -3.21 15.11
C HIS A 376 8.81 -3.36 13.89
N ASN A 377 9.31 -3.94 12.81
CA ASN A 377 8.56 -4.06 11.56
C ASN A 377 7.33 -4.99 11.65
N LEU A 378 7.22 -5.83 12.69
CA LEU A 378 6.05 -6.70 12.89
C LEU A 378 4.82 -5.96 13.42
N TYR A 379 5.00 -4.81 14.07
CA TYR A 379 3.94 -4.18 14.87
C TYR A 379 2.68 -3.89 14.04
N GLY A 380 2.81 -3.13 12.95
CA GLY A 380 1.69 -2.79 12.06
C GLY A 380 1.07 -4.01 11.38
N GLY A 381 1.90 -4.95 10.92
CA GLY A 381 1.42 -6.21 10.36
C GLY A 381 0.63 -7.05 11.35
N CYS A 382 1.03 -7.08 12.62
CA CYS A 382 0.31 -7.77 13.70
C CYS A 382 -0.98 -7.05 14.07
N MET A 383 -1.08 -5.72 13.98
CA MET A 383 -2.33 -4.99 14.14
C MET A 383 -3.31 -5.30 12.99
N THR A 384 -2.83 -5.33 11.75
CA THR A 384 -3.63 -5.74 10.58
C THR A 384 -4.18 -7.14 10.77
N ARG A 385 -3.35 -8.06 11.26
CA ARG A 385 -3.76 -9.42 11.59
C ARG A 385 -4.81 -9.47 12.71
N ALA A 386 -4.67 -8.64 13.75
CA ALA A 386 -5.64 -8.56 14.83
C ALA A 386 -7.06 -8.23 14.34
N ALA A 387 -7.16 -7.27 13.42
CA ALA A 387 -8.41 -6.91 12.74
C ALA A 387 -8.91 -8.06 11.84
N GLY A 388 -8.04 -8.58 10.95
CA GLY A 388 -8.39 -9.64 10.01
C GLY A 388 -8.87 -10.93 10.68
N GLU A 389 -8.19 -11.39 11.76
CA GLU A 389 -8.62 -12.54 12.58
C GLU A 389 -10.00 -12.29 13.23
N ALA A 390 -10.23 -11.08 13.74
CA ALA A 390 -11.50 -10.73 14.38
C ALA A 390 -12.67 -10.70 13.39
N PHE A 391 -12.47 -10.22 12.17
CA PHE A 391 -13.53 -10.17 11.14
C PHE A 391 -14.04 -11.55 10.76
N GLN A 392 -13.22 -12.59 10.83
CA GLN A 392 -13.69 -13.97 10.62
C GLN A 392 -14.79 -14.38 11.62
N THR A 393 -14.77 -13.79 12.82
CA THR A 393 -15.76 -14.05 13.90
C THR A 393 -16.87 -13.00 13.89
N LEU A 394 -16.55 -11.72 13.71
CA LEU A 394 -17.50 -10.61 13.73
C LEU A 394 -18.39 -10.59 12.50
N ARG A 395 -17.87 -11.02 11.34
CA ARG A 395 -18.57 -11.03 10.05
C ARG A 395 -18.34 -12.36 9.31
N PRO A 396 -18.78 -13.48 9.88
CA PRO A 396 -18.46 -14.80 9.33
C PRO A 396 -18.98 -14.97 7.90
N GLY A 397 -18.12 -15.49 7.03
CA GLY A 397 -18.41 -15.73 5.62
C GLY A 397 -18.49 -14.48 4.75
N GLN A 398 -18.17 -13.30 5.28
CA GLN A 398 -18.17 -12.03 4.52
C GLN A 398 -16.76 -11.44 4.43
N ARG A 399 -16.44 -10.86 3.27
CA ARG A 399 -15.25 -10.04 3.10
C ARG A 399 -15.47 -8.70 3.80
N THR A 400 -14.50 -8.28 4.60
CA THR A 400 -14.47 -6.95 5.23
C THR A 400 -13.31 -6.18 4.64
N LEU A 401 -13.52 -4.95 4.20
CA LEU A 401 -12.42 -4.12 3.71
C LEU A 401 -11.47 -3.81 4.88
N LEU A 402 -10.19 -4.04 4.63
CA LEU A 402 -9.10 -3.64 5.53
C LEU A 402 -7.88 -3.25 4.70
N TYR A 403 -7.32 -2.10 4.99
CA TYR A 403 -6.01 -1.69 4.51
C TYR A 403 -5.26 -0.92 5.60
N CYS A 404 -3.95 -0.89 5.51
CA CYS A 404 -3.07 -0.51 6.59
C CYS A 404 -1.94 0.37 6.06
N ARG A 405 -1.42 1.30 6.86
CA ARG A 405 -0.25 2.11 6.53
C ARG A 405 1.03 1.28 6.67
N SER A 406 1.31 0.81 7.85
CA SER A 406 2.53 0.08 8.14
C SER A 406 2.36 -1.42 8.01
N SER A 407 3.33 -2.08 7.38
CA SER A 407 3.24 -3.52 7.13
C SER A 407 4.61 -4.20 6.99
N ILE A 408 4.56 -5.52 6.97
CA ILE A 408 5.68 -6.43 6.68
C ILE A 408 5.15 -7.60 5.84
N ILE A 409 6.02 -8.33 5.15
CA ILE A 409 5.66 -9.60 4.48
C ILE A 409 4.93 -10.52 5.46
N GLY A 410 3.77 -11.03 5.06
CA GLY A 410 2.86 -11.81 5.91
C GLY A 410 1.57 -11.06 6.25
N ALA A 411 1.62 -9.73 6.40
CA ALA A 411 0.44 -8.90 6.63
C ALA A 411 -0.49 -8.85 5.41
N HIS A 412 0.04 -9.03 4.19
CA HIS A 412 -0.71 -9.11 2.93
C HIS A 412 -1.81 -10.18 2.90
N ARG A 413 -1.80 -11.14 3.82
CA ARG A 413 -2.85 -12.15 3.96
C ARG A 413 -4.08 -11.63 4.71
N TRP A 414 -3.96 -10.52 5.42
CA TRP A 414 -4.97 -9.97 6.32
C TRP A 414 -5.59 -8.66 5.84
N GLY A 415 -4.86 -7.89 5.05
CA GLY A 415 -5.32 -6.60 4.53
C GLY A 415 -4.50 -6.11 3.34
N GLY A 416 -4.99 -5.06 2.71
CA GLY A 416 -4.26 -4.27 1.73
C GLY A 416 -3.36 -3.23 2.37
N ILE A 417 -2.80 -2.34 1.53
CA ILE A 417 -1.91 -1.24 1.95
C ILE A 417 -2.22 0.00 1.12
N TRP A 418 -2.10 1.19 1.72
CA TRP A 418 -1.85 2.40 0.94
C TRP A 418 -0.43 2.91 1.18
N LEU A 419 0.09 3.72 0.28
CA LEU A 419 1.49 4.17 0.32
C LEU A 419 1.73 5.34 1.28
N GLY A 420 0.93 5.50 2.33
CA GLY A 420 1.07 6.54 3.36
C GLY A 420 0.86 7.95 2.85
N ASP A 421 1.37 8.92 3.61
CA ASP A 421 1.19 10.35 3.39
C ASP A 421 2.15 10.86 2.31
N ASN A 422 1.66 11.02 1.11
CA ASN A 422 2.41 11.56 -0.01
C ASN A 422 2.13 13.06 -0.19
N HIS A 423 2.90 13.72 -1.06
CA HIS A 423 2.75 15.14 -1.37
C HIS A 423 2.12 15.38 -2.73
N SER A 424 1.39 16.49 -2.87
CA SER A 424 0.80 16.95 -4.13
C SER A 424 1.90 17.43 -5.10
N SER A 425 2.65 16.48 -5.69
CA SER A 425 3.74 16.79 -6.63
C SER A 425 3.87 15.77 -7.76
N TRP A 426 4.37 16.23 -8.90
CA TRP A 426 4.59 15.41 -10.10
C TRP A 426 5.59 14.28 -9.87
N SER A 427 6.62 14.52 -9.07
CA SER A 427 7.62 13.50 -8.71
C SER A 427 7.00 12.37 -7.90
N GLN A 428 6.02 12.67 -7.07
CA GLN A 428 5.35 11.65 -6.26
C GLN A 428 4.30 10.87 -7.06
N LEU A 429 3.65 11.47 -8.05
CA LEU A 429 2.89 10.72 -9.04
C LEU A 429 3.77 9.66 -9.73
N LEU A 430 4.96 10.05 -10.21
CA LEU A 430 5.91 9.10 -10.80
C LEU A 430 6.35 8.02 -9.80
N ALA A 431 6.69 8.43 -8.57
CA ALA A 431 7.09 7.49 -7.52
C ALA A 431 5.98 6.45 -7.24
N ASN A 432 4.72 6.87 -7.21
CA ASN A 432 3.59 5.94 -7.01
C ASN A 432 3.44 4.95 -8.18
N ILE A 433 3.61 5.40 -9.43
CA ILE A 433 3.62 4.50 -10.61
C ILE A 433 4.70 3.42 -10.43
N GLN A 434 5.88 3.81 -10.01
CA GLN A 434 7.06 2.94 -9.88
C GLN A 434 7.00 2.00 -8.67
N MET A 435 6.35 2.41 -7.56
CA MET A 435 6.21 1.57 -6.37
C MET A 435 5.16 0.46 -6.50
N MET A 436 4.10 0.66 -7.27
CA MET A 436 2.98 -0.31 -7.38
C MET A 436 3.43 -1.74 -7.71
N PRO A 437 4.25 -2.01 -8.75
CA PRO A 437 4.69 -3.38 -9.03
C PRO A 437 5.49 -4.01 -7.90
N ALA A 438 6.35 -3.24 -7.21
CA ALA A 438 7.18 -3.74 -6.13
C ALA A 438 6.35 -4.13 -4.90
N VAL A 439 5.36 -3.33 -4.53
CA VAL A 439 4.41 -3.62 -3.44
C VAL A 439 3.59 -4.88 -3.77
N GLN A 440 3.13 -5.01 -5.00
CA GLN A 440 2.32 -6.15 -5.44
C GLN A 440 3.12 -7.44 -5.55
N MET A 441 4.40 -7.39 -5.94
CA MET A 441 5.32 -8.54 -5.84
C MET A 441 5.42 -9.08 -4.41
N CYS A 442 5.30 -8.20 -3.42
CA CYS A 442 5.32 -8.56 -2.00
C CYS A 442 3.96 -9.08 -1.47
N GLY A 443 3.00 -9.35 -2.34
CA GLY A 443 1.70 -9.92 -2.01
C GLY A 443 0.60 -8.92 -1.71
N PHE A 444 0.91 -7.61 -1.58
CA PHE A 444 -0.07 -6.56 -1.32
C PHE A 444 -0.77 -6.14 -2.62
N LEU A 445 -1.63 -7.01 -3.14
CA LEU A 445 -2.35 -6.75 -4.39
C LEU A 445 -3.35 -5.61 -4.26
N TYR A 446 -4.12 -5.56 -3.14
CA TYR A 446 -5.01 -4.45 -2.87
C TYR A 446 -4.19 -3.28 -2.30
N SER A 447 -3.72 -2.46 -3.22
CA SER A 447 -2.82 -1.34 -2.94
C SER A 447 -3.16 -0.13 -3.79
N GLY A 448 -2.80 1.06 -3.29
CA GLY A 448 -2.95 2.35 -3.96
C GLY A 448 -2.25 3.45 -3.19
N ALA A 449 -2.16 4.64 -3.78
CA ALA A 449 -1.65 5.85 -3.14
C ALA A 449 -2.80 6.82 -2.90
N ASP A 450 -2.56 7.84 -2.09
CA ASP A 450 -3.48 8.97 -1.96
C ASP A 450 -3.45 9.78 -3.25
N LEU A 451 -4.54 9.69 -4.02
CA LEU A 451 -4.68 10.42 -5.27
C LEU A 451 -4.68 11.91 -5.01
N CYS A 452 -4.00 12.64 -5.85
CA CYS A 452 -3.80 14.09 -5.76
C CYS A 452 -2.78 14.53 -4.69
N GLY A 453 -2.31 13.61 -3.84
CA GLY A 453 -1.42 13.88 -2.72
C GLY A 453 -2.17 14.21 -1.42
N PHE A 454 -1.64 13.71 -0.29
CA PHE A 454 -2.19 13.97 1.05
C PHE A 454 -1.81 15.37 1.55
N SER A 455 -0.52 15.70 1.47
CA SER A 455 0.02 16.98 1.93
C SER A 455 0.10 17.99 0.80
N GLU A 456 -0.01 19.28 1.17
CA GLU A 456 0.03 20.43 0.27
C GLU A 456 -1.18 20.54 -0.68
N ASP A 457 -1.19 21.58 -1.49
CA ASP A 457 -2.29 21.87 -2.39
C ASP A 457 -2.05 21.32 -3.78
N THR A 458 -2.89 20.41 -4.23
CA THR A 458 -2.85 19.91 -5.61
C THR A 458 -3.41 20.95 -6.60
N THR A 459 -2.97 20.84 -7.86
CA THR A 459 -3.50 21.63 -8.98
C THR A 459 -4.51 20.79 -9.81
N PRO A 460 -5.43 21.42 -10.58
CA PRO A 460 -6.39 20.67 -11.38
C PRO A 460 -5.75 19.71 -12.40
N ASP A 461 -4.63 20.12 -13.00
CA ASP A 461 -3.88 19.29 -13.97
C ASP A 461 -3.21 18.09 -13.28
N LEU A 462 -2.58 18.30 -12.13
CA LEU A 462 -1.98 17.20 -11.36
C LEU A 462 -3.06 16.24 -10.85
N ALA A 463 -4.19 16.76 -10.35
CA ALA A 463 -5.31 15.95 -9.87
C ALA A 463 -5.85 15.05 -11.00
N LEU A 464 -6.02 15.59 -12.21
CA LEU A 464 -6.51 14.82 -13.36
C LEU A 464 -5.49 13.77 -13.80
N ARG A 465 -4.19 14.11 -13.93
CA ARG A 465 -3.14 13.15 -14.30
C ARG A 465 -2.95 12.06 -13.24
N TRP A 466 -3.11 12.39 -11.97
CA TRP A 466 -3.05 11.36 -10.91
C TRP A 466 -4.27 10.42 -10.97
N LEU A 467 -5.45 10.99 -11.22
CA LEU A 467 -6.67 10.21 -11.45
C LEU A 467 -6.51 9.25 -12.64
N GLU A 468 -5.91 9.70 -13.76
CA GLU A 468 -5.66 8.88 -14.97
C GLU A 468 -4.79 7.65 -14.68
N PHE A 469 -3.86 7.72 -13.73
CA PHE A 469 -3.15 6.52 -13.24
C PHE A 469 -3.99 5.74 -12.22
N GLY A 470 -4.65 6.46 -11.30
CA GLY A 470 -5.50 5.88 -10.27
C GLY A 470 -6.64 5.01 -10.81
N LEU A 471 -7.06 5.24 -12.07
CA LEU A 471 -8.05 4.39 -12.76
C LEU A 471 -7.68 2.91 -12.71
N PHE A 472 -6.39 2.59 -12.69
CA PHE A 472 -5.87 1.24 -12.83
C PHE A 472 -5.44 0.61 -11.51
N THR A 473 -5.32 1.40 -10.43
CA THR A 473 -4.90 0.87 -9.11
C THR A 473 -6.07 0.16 -8.40
N PRO A 474 -5.84 -0.98 -7.72
CA PRO A 474 -6.90 -1.67 -6.97
C PRO A 474 -7.57 -0.80 -5.92
N LEU A 475 -6.82 -0.16 -5.02
CA LEU A 475 -7.32 0.88 -4.13
C LEU A 475 -7.27 2.23 -4.87
N MET A 476 -8.43 2.87 -5.00
CA MET A 476 -8.60 4.17 -5.65
C MET A 476 -9.19 5.14 -4.65
N ARG A 477 -8.32 5.86 -3.93
CA ARG A 477 -8.70 6.78 -2.85
C ARG A 477 -8.17 8.19 -3.10
N ASN A 478 -9.04 9.19 -3.16
CA ASN A 478 -8.67 10.60 -3.02
C ASN A 478 -8.64 10.92 -1.53
N HIS A 479 -7.50 11.38 -1.00
CA HIS A 479 -7.33 11.71 0.41
C HIS A 479 -6.45 12.94 0.59
N ALA A 480 -6.88 13.87 1.45
CA ALA A 480 -6.18 15.12 1.73
C ALA A 480 -5.99 15.33 3.23
N GLY A 481 -4.88 15.95 3.60
CA GLY A 481 -4.58 16.40 4.95
C GLY A 481 -5.45 17.59 5.40
N ALA A 482 -5.49 17.83 6.70
CA ALA A 482 -6.28 18.93 7.30
C ALA A 482 -5.84 20.31 6.84
N GLU A 483 -4.54 20.48 6.60
CA GLU A 483 -3.90 21.75 6.21
C GLU A 483 -4.00 22.02 4.69
N SER A 484 -4.32 20.98 3.89
CA SER A 484 -4.42 21.08 2.44
C SER A 484 -5.77 21.68 2.02
N ARG A 485 -5.79 22.31 0.84
CA ARG A 485 -7.02 22.76 0.19
C ARG A 485 -7.97 21.56 -0.03
N ASP A 486 -9.28 21.84 -0.03
CA ASP A 486 -10.30 20.86 -0.41
C ASP A 486 -10.04 20.36 -1.82
N GLN A 487 -9.95 19.04 -1.99
CA GLN A 487 -9.59 18.41 -3.27
C GLN A 487 -10.55 17.28 -3.69
N GLU A 488 -11.79 17.29 -3.15
CA GLU A 488 -12.83 16.41 -3.67
C GLU A 488 -13.02 16.69 -5.17
N PHE A 489 -13.15 15.65 -5.98
CA PHE A 489 -13.15 15.79 -7.44
C PHE A 489 -14.17 16.77 -8.00
N TYR A 490 -15.30 16.98 -7.35
CA TYR A 490 -16.28 17.98 -7.77
C TYR A 490 -15.83 19.44 -7.57
N ARG A 491 -14.74 19.68 -6.86
CA ARG A 491 -14.16 21.00 -6.64
C ARG A 491 -13.33 21.52 -7.82
N PHE A 492 -12.85 20.62 -8.66
CA PHE A 492 -12.04 20.97 -9.83
C PHE A 492 -12.90 21.32 -11.03
N THR A 493 -13.65 22.43 -10.93
CA THR A 493 -14.69 22.83 -11.92
C THR A 493 -14.16 22.97 -13.34
N ASP A 494 -12.92 23.44 -13.50
CA ASP A 494 -12.28 23.67 -14.80
C ASP A 494 -12.02 22.38 -15.58
N VAL A 495 -11.78 21.27 -14.88
CA VAL A 495 -11.50 19.94 -15.45
C VAL A 495 -12.57 18.90 -15.10
N LEU A 496 -13.69 19.32 -14.49
CA LEU A 496 -14.75 18.42 -14.02
C LEU A 496 -15.33 17.50 -15.12
N PRO A 497 -15.54 17.97 -16.38
CA PRO A 497 -15.99 17.06 -17.44
C PRO A 497 -14.99 15.93 -17.71
N ALA A 498 -13.69 16.23 -17.73
CA ALA A 498 -12.64 15.22 -17.89
C ALA A 498 -12.59 14.25 -16.70
N ILE A 499 -12.64 14.77 -15.47
CA ILE A 499 -12.72 13.94 -14.26
C ILE A 499 -13.88 12.95 -14.32
N ARG A 500 -15.08 13.40 -14.72
CA ARG A 500 -16.25 12.53 -14.89
C ARG A 500 -15.98 11.42 -15.89
N ASN A 501 -15.44 11.76 -17.06
CA ASN A 501 -15.10 10.79 -18.10
C ASN A 501 -14.08 9.76 -17.62
N MET A 502 -13.07 10.20 -16.86
CA MET A 502 -12.06 9.31 -16.30
C MET A 502 -12.66 8.37 -15.23
N LEU A 503 -13.52 8.89 -14.35
CA LEU A 503 -14.23 8.05 -13.40
C LEU A 503 -15.15 7.05 -14.10
N ASP A 504 -15.85 7.45 -15.14
CA ASP A 504 -16.67 6.55 -15.98
C ASP A 504 -15.82 5.45 -16.61
N LEU A 505 -14.59 5.76 -17.07
CA LEU A 505 -13.64 4.77 -17.57
C LEU A 505 -13.25 3.75 -16.49
N ARG A 506 -13.03 4.18 -15.23
CA ARG A 506 -12.77 3.26 -14.12
C ARG A 506 -13.87 2.22 -13.99
N TYR A 507 -15.13 2.67 -13.90
CA TYR A 507 -16.25 1.75 -13.70
C TYR A 507 -16.52 0.88 -14.93
N ALA A 508 -16.32 1.40 -16.13
CA ALA A 508 -16.39 0.61 -17.34
C ALA A 508 -15.35 -0.49 -17.44
N LEU A 509 -14.14 -0.26 -16.91
CA LEU A 509 -13.04 -1.21 -16.89
C LEU A 509 -13.08 -2.19 -15.69
N LEU A 510 -13.95 -1.99 -14.70
CA LEU A 510 -14.00 -2.87 -13.51
C LEU A 510 -14.17 -4.36 -13.85
N PRO A 511 -14.92 -4.80 -14.88
CA PRO A 511 -14.96 -6.23 -15.23
C PRO A 511 -13.59 -6.81 -15.58
N TYR A 512 -12.73 -6.03 -16.25
CA TYR A 512 -11.35 -6.42 -16.54
C TYR A 512 -10.48 -6.32 -15.28
N LEU A 513 -10.45 -5.16 -14.63
CA LEU A 513 -9.58 -4.89 -13.48
C LEU A 513 -9.82 -5.87 -12.31
N TYR A 514 -11.09 -6.14 -12.00
CA TYR A 514 -11.45 -7.11 -10.98
C TYR A 514 -11.06 -8.54 -11.36
N SER A 515 -11.24 -8.92 -12.63
CA SER A 515 -10.82 -10.24 -13.12
C SER A 515 -9.31 -10.42 -13.05
N GLU A 516 -8.52 -9.42 -13.46
CA GLU A 516 -7.06 -9.48 -13.38
C GLU A 516 -6.58 -9.50 -11.92
N PHE A 517 -7.25 -8.75 -11.02
CA PHE A 517 -6.98 -8.84 -9.59
C PHE A 517 -7.26 -10.26 -9.05
N MET A 518 -8.37 -10.88 -9.44
CA MET A 518 -8.71 -12.24 -9.00
C MET A 518 -7.79 -13.31 -9.57
N LYS A 519 -7.32 -13.16 -10.82
CA LYS A 519 -6.22 -14.00 -11.37
C LYS A 519 -4.95 -13.80 -10.52
N ALA A 520 -4.61 -12.57 -10.20
CA ALA A 520 -3.45 -12.28 -9.37
C ALA A 520 -3.57 -12.89 -7.96
N ALA A 521 -4.74 -12.83 -7.33
CA ALA A 521 -4.96 -13.33 -5.99
C ALA A 521 -5.07 -14.85 -5.89
N LEU A 522 -5.65 -15.51 -6.90
CA LEU A 522 -5.96 -16.94 -6.88
C LEU A 522 -4.94 -17.81 -7.63
N GLU A 523 -4.19 -17.23 -8.57
CA GLU A 523 -3.29 -17.97 -9.47
C GLU A 523 -1.84 -17.45 -9.40
N ASP A 524 -1.57 -16.50 -8.49
CA ASP A 524 -0.27 -15.81 -8.33
C ASP A 524 0.21 -15.11 -9.61
N ALA A 525 -0.70 -14.73 -10.50
CA ALA A 525 -0.41 -13.92 -11.66
C ALA A 525 -0.01 -12.49 -11.24
N PRO A 526 0.82 -11.78 -11.99
CA PRO A 526 1.09 -10.37 -11.69
C PRO A 526 -0.10 -9.49 -12.12
N TYR A 527 -0.52 -8.54 -11.28
CA TYR A 527 -1.50 -7.52 -11.66
C TYR A 527 -0.81 -6.39 -12.44
N PHE A 528 0.11 -5.66 -11.78
CA PHE A 528 1.07 -4.78 -12.45
C PHE A 528 2.44 -5.45 -12.55
N ARG A 529 3.13 -5.26 -13.66
CA ARG A 529 4.52 -5.68 -13.82
C ARG A 529 5.30 -4.78 -14.78
N PRO A 530 6.63 -4.65 -14.58
CA PRO A 530 7.51 -4.00 -15.54
C PRO A 530 7.50 -4.71 -16.91
N LEU A 531 7.74 -3.97 -17.99
CA LEU A 531 7.81 -4.55 -19.34
C LEU A 531 8.85 -5.68 -19.44
N ALA A 532 9.97 -5.52 -18.76
CA ALA A 532 11.06 -6.50 -18.74
C ALA A 532 10.66 -7.90 -18.20
N PHE A 533 9.53 -8.02 -17.50
CA PHE A 533 9.07 -9.33 -17.00
C PHE A 533 8.60 -10.22 -18.14
N ASP A 534 7.92 -9.65 -19.13
CA ASP A 534 7.47 -10.37 -20.32
C ASP A 534 8.50 -10.31 -21.48
N TYR A 535 9.38 -9.30 -21.48
CA TYR A 535 10.38 -9.06 -22.54
C TYR A 535 11.81 -8.97 -21.96
N PRO A 536 12.32 -10.02 -21.29
CA PRO A 536 13.59 -9.95 -20.54
C PRO A 536 14.83 -9.79 -21.45
N ALA A 537 14.73 -10.23 -22.71
CA ALA A 537 15.81 -10.13 -23.68
C ALA A 537 15.83 -8.78 -24.46
N ASP A 538 14.80 -7.97 -24.27
CA ASP A 538 14.68 -6.68 -24.96
C ASP A 538 15.37 -5.58 -24.14
N PRO A 539 16.49 -5.00 -24.62
CA PRO A 539 17.25 -4.01 -23.88
C PRO A 539 16.48 -2.71 -23.64
N ASP A 540 15.59 -2.31 -24.54
CA ASP A 540 14.77 -1.12 -24.38
C ASP A 540 13.65 -1.35 -23.35
N ALA A 541 13.00 -2.52 -23.34
CA ALA A 541 12.00 -2.87 -22.34
C ALA A 541 12.60 -2.92 -20.92
N ARG A 542 13.86 -3.28 -20.79
CA ARG A 542 14.59 -3.32 -19.52
C ARG A 542 14.90 -1.92 -18.94
N GLU A 543 14.91 -0.90 -19.78
CA GLU A 543 15.18 0.49 -19.37
C GLU A 543 13.91 1.28 -19.05
N VAL A 544 12.72 0.75 -19.37
CA VAL A 544 11.45 1.43 -19.12
C VAL A 544 11.06 1.30 -17.65
N ASP A 545 10.82 2.43 -16.97
CA ASP A 545 10.48 2.49 -15.55
C ASP A 545 9.19 3.28 -15.23
N ASP A 546 8.47 3.74 -16.27
CA ASP A 546 7.26 4.56 -16.18
C ASP A 546 6.08 4.03 -17.02
N GLN A 547 6.17 2.79 -17.49
CA GLN A 547 5.13 2.06 -18.19
C GLN A 547 4.95 0.70 -17.53
N LEU A 548 3.72 0.23 -17.42
CA LEU A 548 3.38 -1.01 -16.74
C LEU A 548 2.49 -1.89 -17.62
N LEU A 549 2.78 -3.19 -17.64
CA LEU A 549 1.81 -4.18 -18.07
C LEU A 549 0.77 -4.35 -16.97
N LEU A 550 -0.50 -4.40 -17.36
CA LEU A 550 -1.66 -4.55 -16.48
C LEU A 550 -2.44 -5.80 -16.86
N GLY A 551 -2.37 -6.81 -16.01
CA GLY A 551 -2.94 -8.12 -16.31
C GLY A 551 -2.37 -8.70 -17.61
N GLU A 552 -3.17 -9.52 -18.31
CA GLU A 552 -2.70 -10.21 -19.50
C GLU A 552 -2.69 -9.33 -20.76
N GLY A 553 -3.69 -8.48 -20.91
CA GLY A 553 -4.02 -7.85 -22.18
C GLY A 553 -3.71 -6.37 -22.32
N LEU A 554 -3.31 -5.68 -21.27
CA LEU A 554 -3.13 -4.22 -21.30
C LEU A 554 -1.72 -3.78 -20.94
N MET A 555 -1.33 -2.62 -21.49
CA MET A 555 -0.21 -1.82 -21.03
C MET A 555 -0.70 -0.38 -20.79
N VAL A 556 -0.24 0.24 -19.71
CA VAL A 556 -0.52 1.63 -19.35
C VAL A 556 0.75 2.46 -19.41
N ALA A 557 0.64 3.69 -19.93
CA ALA A 557 1.72 4.64 -20.05
C ALA A 557 1.26 6.03 -19.55
N PRO A 558 1.19 6.24 -18.22
CA PRO A 558 0.67 7.47 -17.65
C PRO A 558 1.54 8.68 -17.97
N VAL A 559 0.93 9.85 -18.23
CA VAL A 559 1.65 11.12 -18.30
C VAL A 559 1.89 11.62 -16.88
N HIS A 560 3.14 11.81 -16.52
CA HIS A 560 3.57 12.20 -15.17
C HIS A 560 4.47 13.46 -15.14
N THR A 561 4.48 14.21 -16.24
CA THR A 561 5.28 15.44 -16.36
C THR A 561 4.36 16.64 -16.54
N GLN A 562 4.58 17.67 -15.73
CA GLN A 562 3.80 18.91 -15.80
C GLN A 562 3.84 19.56 -17.18
N ASN A 563 2.69 20.08 -17.62
CA ASN A 563 2.52 20.76 -18.92
C ASN A 563 2.88 19.90 -20.15
N ALA A 564 2.95 18.59 -20.01
CA ALA A 564 3.20 17.72 -21.13
C ALA A 564 1.93 17.52 -21.98
N HIS A 565 2.05 17.70 -23.30
CA HIS A 565 1.05 17.40 -24.32
C HIS A 565 1.31 16.06 -25.02
N GLY A 566 2.05 15.18 -24.38
CA GLY A 566 2.43 13.87 -24.89
C GLY A 566 3.65 13.32 -24.17
N ARG A 567 4.02 12.10 -24.52
CA ARG A 567 5.19 11.42 -23.97
C ARG A 567 5.81 10.45 -24.96
N THR A 568 7.05 10.08 -24.71
CA THR A 568 7.65 8.93 -25.38
C THR A 568 7.13 7.64 -24.73
N VAL A 569 6.67 6.70 -25.56
CA VAL A 569 6.23 5.37 -25.17
C VAL A 569 7.06 4.34 -25.90
N TYR A 570 7.53 3.32 -25.22
CA TYR A 570 8.17 2.16 -25.81
C TYR A 570 7.17 1.00 -25.92
N LEU A 571 7.03 0.44 -27.11
CA LEU A 571 6.22 -0.74 -27.39
C LEU A 571 7.14 -1.92 -27.68
N PRO A 572 7.18 -2.96 -26.83
CA PRO A 572 8.01 -4.14 -27.09
C PRO A 572 7.49 -5.03 -28.22
N GLU A 573 6.21 -4.87 -28.56
CA GLU A 573 5.53 -5.57 -29.66
C GLU A 573 4.55 -4.63 -30.36
N THR A 574 4.00 -5.03 -31.49
CA THR A 574 2.93 -4.27 -32.15
C THR A 574 1.69 -4.26 -31.26
N MET A 575 1.18 -3.10 -30.89
CA MET A 575 0.02 -2.93 -30.01
C MET A 575 -1.04 -2.02 -30.64
N LYS A 576 -2.31 -2.19 -30.23
CA LYS A 576 -3.35 -1.21 -30.54
C LYS A 576 -3.40 -0.18 -29.42
N MET A 577 -3.08 1.08 -29.76
CA MET A 577 -3.29 2.22 -28.87
C MET A 577 -4.75 2.65 -28.89
N LEU A 578 -5.29 2.92 -27.71
CA LEU A 578 -6.51 3.69 -27.50
C LEU A 578 -6.10 5.01 -26.82
N ARG A 579 -6.43 6.14 -27.46
CA ARG A 579 -6.33 7.48 -26.86
C ARG A 579 -7.72 7.84 -26.38
N LEU A 580 -7.96 7.63 -25.09
CA LEU A 580 -9.28 7.67 -24.47
C LEU A 580 -9.58 9.04 -23.89
N ARG A 581 -10.64 9.70 -24.37
CA ARG A 581 -11.28 10.86 -23.74
C ARG A 581 -12.49 10.46 -22.89
N SER A 582 -13.14 9.36 -23.25
CA SER A 582 -14.22 8.72 -22.49
C SER A 582 -14.38 7.26 -22.92
N VAL A 583 -15.33 6.54 -22.35
CA VAL A 583 -15.66 5.16 -22.74
C VAL A 583 -16.09 5.05 -24.21
N SER A 584 -16.73 6.09 -24.76
CA SER A 584 -17.29 6.11 -26.12
C SER A 584 -16.60 7.07 -27.08
N ASP A 585 -15.73 7.94 -26.58
CA ASP A 585 -14.95 8.89 -27.37
C ASP A 585 -13.46 8.59 -27.25
N TYR A 586 -12.91 7.97 -28.25
CA TYR A 586 -11.49 7.65 -28.34
C TYR A 586 -11.03 7.47 -29.78
N ASP A 587 -9.73 7.71 -30.00
CA ASP A 587 -9.05 7.34 -31.23
C ASP A 587 -8.35 6.02 -31.04
N GLU A 588 -8.30 5.18 -32.10
CA GLU A 588 -7.52 3.95 -32.08
C GLU A 588 -6.50 3.92 -33.22
N GLU A 589 -5.31 3.42 -32.93
CA GLU A 589 -4.22 3.28 -33.88
C GLU A 589 -3.41 2.01 -33.58
N VAL A 590 -3.02 1.28 -34.61
CA VAL A 590 -2.09 0.15 -34.48
C VAL A 590 -0.68 0.67 -34.70
N LEU A 591 0.13 0.56 -33.65
CA LEU A 591 1.53 1.03 -33.65
C LEU A 591 2.49 -0.17 -33.63
N PRO A 592 3.53 -0.15 -34.49
CA PRO A 592 4.55 -1.20 -34.49
C PRO A 592 5.41 -1.14 -33.21
N ALA A 593 6.15 -2.22 -32.95
CA ALA A 593 7.18 -2.21 -31.91
C ALA A 593 8.18 -1.07 -32.11
N GLY A 594 8.67 -0.49 -31.01
CA GLY A 594 9.65 0.59 -31.01
C GLY A 594 9.25 1.79 -30.14
N ARG A 595 10.03 2.88 -30.22
CA ARG A 595 9.78 4.12 -29.49
C ARG A 595 8.93 5.07 -30.31
N HIS A 596 7.85 5.59 -29.68
CA HIS A 596 6.91 6.52 -30.29
C HIS A 596 6.76 7.76 -29.40
N TYR A 597 6.77 8.96 -29.99
CA TYR A 597 6.27 10.13 -29.27
C TYR A 597 4.79 10.28 -29.58
N LEU A 598 3.96 10.12 -28.56
CA LEU A 598 2.50 10.12 -28.67
C LEU A 598 1.94 11.38 -28.02
N LEU A 599 1.09 12.09 -28.75
CA LEU A 599 0.32 13.20 -28.20
C LEU A 599 -0.71 12.65 -27.21
N CYS A 600 -0.88 13.36 -26.09
CA CYS A 600 -1.83 13.03 -25.04
C CYS A 600 -2.19 14.33 -24.32
N GLU A 601 -3.32 14.91 -24.68
CA GLU A 601 -3.82 16.13 -24.04
C GLU A 601 -4.24 15.85 -22.58
N LEU A 602 -4.51 16.90 -21.82
CA LEU A 602 -4.75 16.78 -20.39
C LEU A 602 -5.97 15.90 -20.02
N ASP A 603 -6.94 15.80 -20.91
CA ASP A 603 -8.16 15.00 -20.76
C ASP A 603 -8.10 13.64 -21.48
N GLU A 604 -6.91 13.17 -21.81
CA GLU A 604 -6.70 11.93 -22.55
C GLU A 604 -5.85 10.91 -21.76
N VAL A 605 -6.20 9.63 -21.88
CA VAL A 605 -5.42 8.49 -21.35
C VAL A 605 -4.94 7.62 -22.50
N LEU A 606 -3.65 7.26 -22.48
CA LEU A 606 -3.06 6.29 -23.41
C LEU A 606 -3.15 4.88 -22.81
N LEU A 607 -3.93 4.02 -23.47
CA LEU A 607 -4.08 2.62 -23.13
C LEU A 607 -3.70 1.76 -24.34
N PHE A 608 -2.96 0.67 -24.12
CA PHE A 608 -2.48 -0.20 -25.19
C PHE A 608 -3.03 -1.61 -24.99
N ILE A 609 -3.66 -2.15 -26.05
CA ILE A 609 -4.12 -3.53 -26.10
C ILE A 609 -3.03 -4.36 -26.76
N ARG A 610 -2.60 -5.42 -26.08
CA ARG A 610 -1.62 -6.38 -26.56
C ARG A 610 -2.23 -7.26 -27.70
N PRO A 611 -1.42 -7.81 -28.60
CA PRO A 611 -1.91 -8.65 -29.67
C PRO A 611 -2.66 -9.90 -29.11
N ASP A 612 -3.70 -10.30 -29.82
CA ASP A 612 -4.55 -11.45 -29.51
C ASP A 612 -5.35 -11.38 -28.20
N HIS A 613 -5.58 -10.17 -27.68
CA HIS A 613 -6.33 -9.95 -26.44
C HIS A 613 -7.67 -9.25 -26.64
N THR A 614 -8.58 -9.57 -25.74
CA THR A 614 -9.92 -8.97 -25.61
C THR A 614 -10.07 -8.39 -24.20
N VAL A 615 -10.55 -7.14 -24.12
CA VAL A 615 -10.81 -6.42 -22.88
C VAL A 615 -12.32 -6.18 -22.73
N PRO A 616 -12.99 -6.74 -21.72
CA PRO A 616 -14.39 -6.48 -21.46
C PRO A 616 -14.59 -5.09 -20.89
N VAL A 617 -15.58 -4.37 -21.40
CA VAL A 617 -15.94 -2.99 -21.04
C VAL A 617 -17.43 -2.93 -20.74
N ALA A 618 -17.79 -2.54 -19.51
CA ALA A 618 -19.19 -2.34 -19.10
C ALA A 618 -19.67 -0.91 -19.43
N GLN A 619 -20.96 -0.67 -19.25
CA GLN A 619 -21.47 0.70 -19.17
C GLN A 619 -21.07 1.31 -17.81
N PRO A 620 -20.69 2.60 -17.75
CA PRO A 620 -20.42 3.29 -16.50
C PRO A 620 -21.61 3.22 -15.53
N ALA A 621 -21.32 3.24 -14.24
CA ALA A 621 -22.32 3.17 -13.18
C ALA A 621 -21.98 4.15 -12.05
N ALA A 622 -22.98 4.59 -11.28
CA ALA A 622 -22.79 5.52 -10.17
C ALA A 622 -22.07 4.89 -8.97
N ASN A 623 -22.03 3.57 -8.90
CA ASN A 623 -21.25 2.78 -7.94
C ASN A 623 -21.16 1.31 -8.42
N THR A 624 -20.35 0.52 -7.75
CA THR A 624 -20.16 -0.90 -8.09
C THR A 624 -21.42 -1.75 -7.92
N ALA A 625 -22.36 -1.37 -7.03
CA ALA A 625 -23.61 -2.09 -6.84
C ALA A 625 -24.56 -1.95 -8.04
N GLN A 626 -24.40 -0.90 -8.83
CA GLN A 626 -25.20 -0.65 -10.04
C GLN A 626 -24.50 -1.13 -11.32
N LEU A 627 -23.26 -1.60 -11.21
CA LEU A 627 -22.49 -2.07 -12.36
C LEU A 627 -23.12 -3.32 -12.97
N ASN A 628 -23.43 -3.26 -14.27
CA ASN A 628 -23.93 -4.40 -15.02
C ASN A 628 -22.79 -5.08 -15.79
N ASP A 629 -22.23 -6.14 -15.22
CA ASP A 629 -21.17 -6.92 -15.83
C ASP A 629 -21.64 -8.02 -16.82
N THR A 630 -22.95 -8.03 -17.17
CA THR A 630 -23.51 -8.93 -18.19
C THR A 630 -23.69 -8.24 -19.54
N ALA A 631 -23.85 -6.91 -19.57
CA ALA A 631 -24.01 -6.14 -20.80
C ALA A 631 -22.66 -5.48 -21.17
N LEU A 632 -21.78 -6.24 -21.81
CA LEU A 632 -20.42 -5.85 -22.11
C LEU A 632 -20.24 -5.47 -23.59
N THR A 633 -19.41 -4.47 -23.83
CA THR A 633 -18.70 -4.25 -25.08
C THR A 633 -17.26 -4.74 -24.95
N PHE A 634 -16.52 -4.79 -26.06
CA PHE A 634 -15.18 -5.34 -26.04
C PHE A 634 -14.21 -4.49 -26.86
N TRP A 635 -13.11 -4.09 -26.25
CA TRP A 635 -11.96 -3.59 -26.98
C TRP A 635 -11.07 -4.79 -27.35
N ARG A 636 -10.62 -4.82 -28.61
CA ARG A 636 -9.96 -6.01 -29.15
C ARG A 636 -8.80 -5.63 -30.04
N PHE A 637 -7.76 -6.47 -30.03
CA PHE A 637 -6.70 -6.40 -31.00
C PHE A 637 -6.23 -7.80 -31.40
N ALA A 638 -6.23 -8.10 -32.69
CA ALA A 638 -5.63 -9.30 -33.27
C ALA A 638 -5.09 -8.95 -34.64
N PRO A 639 -3.78 -8.84 -34.81
CA PRO A 639 -3.17 -8.51 -36.10
C PRO A 639 -3.38 -9.60 -37.16
N ASP A 640 -3.44 -10.86 -36.77
CA ASP A 640 -3.43 -12.03 -37.65
C ASP A 640 -4.67 -12.93 -37.55
N GLY A 641 -5.79 -12.40 -37.06
CA GLY A 641 -6.98 -13.24 -36.92
C GLY A 641 -8.06 -12.72 -35.99
N LEU A 642 -8.69 -13.62 -35.25
CA LEU A 642 -9.66 -13.28 -34.21
C LEU A 642 -8.94 -13.25 -32.86
N PRO A 643 -9.17 -12.21 -32.04
CA PRO A 643 -8.58 -12.13 -30.70
C PRO A 643 -9.11 -13.27 -29.81
N ALA A 644 -8.29 -13.73 -28.89
CA ALA A 644 -8.70 -14.73 -27.91
C ALA A 644 -9.88 -14.21 -27.09
N PRO A 645 -10.88 -15.03 -26.79
CA PRO A 645 -11.92 -14.67 -25.85
C PRO A 645 -11.33 -14.47 -24.46
N TYR A 646 -11.98 -13.60 -23.67
CA TYR A 646 -11.50 -13.25 -22.34
C TYR A 646 -12.09 -14.16 -21.26
N ARG A 647 -11.25 -14.63 -20.34
CA ARG A 647 -11.66 -15.37 -19.15
C ARG A 647 -11.94 -14.37 -18.02
N MET A 648 -13.22 -14.10 -17.80
CA MET A 648 -13.70 -13.10 -16.86
C MET A 648 -14.13 -13.74 -15.54
N TYR A 649 -13.82 -13.08 -14.43
CA TYR A 649 -14.27 -13.47 -13.10
C TYR A 649 -15.53 -12.68 -12.68
N THR A 650 -16.50 -13.38 -12.10
CA THR A 650 -17.76 -12.79 -11.60
C THR A 650 -18.23 -13.57 -10.37
N ASP A 651 -18.43 -12.89 -9.25
CA ASP A 651 -18.98 -13.42 -8.01
C ASP A 651 -19.99 -12.43 -7.40
N ASP A 652 -20.48 -12.72 -6.18
CA ASP A 652 -21.36 -11.80 -5.45
C ASP A 652 -20.63 -10.56 -4.88
N GLY A 653 -19.28 -10.58 -4.90
CA GLY A 653 -18.42 -9.48 -4.45
C GLY A 653 -18.34 -9.28 -2.94
N VAL A 654 -19.02 -10.10 -2.13
CA VAL A 654 -19.12 -9.89 -0.67
C VAL A 654 -18.82 -11.12 0.17
N THR A 655 -19.04 -12.33 -0.34
CA THR A 655 -18.77 -13.56 0.42
C THR A 655 -17.31 -14.01 0.31
N THR A 656 -16.85 -14.76 1.31
CA THR A 656 -15.49 -15.33 1.30
C THR A 656 -15.38 -16.56 0.38
N ASP A 657 -16.47 -17.02 -0.21
CA ASP A 657 -16.52 -18.15 -1.12
C ASP A 657 -16.19 -17.73 -2.55
N HIS A 658 -14.94 -17.30 -2.76
CA HIS A 658 -14.48 -16.69 -4.01
C HIS A 658 -13.70 -17.67 -4.93
N ASN A 659 -13.31 -18.85 -4.45
CA ASN A 659 -12.51 -19.78 -5.24
C ASN A 659 -13.36 -20.93 -5.79
N ARG A 660 -14.31 -20.60 -6.69
CA ARG A 660 -15.17 -21.59 -7.36
C ARG A 660 -15.02 -21.52 -8.87
N PRO A 661 -15.04 -22.68 -9.57
CA PRO A 661 -14.98 -22.72 -11.03
C PRO A 661 -16.10 -21.94 -11.72
N GLU A 662 -17.30 -21.92 -11.16
CA GLU A 662 -18.47 -21.21 -11.71
C GLU A 662 -18.34 -19.68 -11.69
N HIS A 663 -17.40 -19.10 -10.94
CA HIS A 663 -17.10 -17.69 -10.96
C HIS A 663 -16.35 -17.27 -12.24
N TRP A 664 -15.81 -18.22 -12.98
CA TRP A 664 -15.09 -17.96 -14.22
C TRP A 664 -15.98 -18.21 -15.43
N ARG A 665 -16.07 -17.26 -16.33
CA ARG A 665 -16.79 -17.38 -17.60
C ARG A 665 -15.97 -16.86 -18.77
N ILE A 666 -16.21 -17.41 -19.95
CA ILE A 666 -15.59 -16.94 -21.19
C ILE A 666 -16.53 -15.93 -21.84
N VAL A 667 -16.00 -14.74 -22.13
CA VAL A 667 -16.72 -13.66 -22.78
C VAL A 667 -15.99 -13.18 -24.04
N GLY A 668 -16.69 -12.51 -24.93
CA GLY A 668 -16.08 -11.94 -26.13
C GLY A 668 -15.76 -12.99 -27.22
N GLN A 669 -16.49 -14.09 -27.27
CA GLN A 669 -16.40 -15.10 -28.36
C GLN A 669 -16.80 -14.52 -29.71
#